data_68f278e1819fdbef6fb8134bc1bf022d
#
_entry.id   68f278e1819fdbef6fb8134bc1bf022d
#
_cell.length_a   1.000
_cell.length_b   1.000
_cell.length_c   1.000
_cell.angle_alpha   90.00
_cell.angle_beta   90.00
_cell.angle_gamma   90.00
#
_symmetry.space_group_name_H-M   'P 1'
#
loop_
_entity.id
_entity.type
_entity.pdbx_description
1 polymer ?
#
loop_
_entity_poly.entity_id
_entity_poly.type
_entity_poly.pdbx_seq_one_letter_code
_entity_poly.pdbx_strand_id
1 'polypeptide(L)'
;MKKSIKPIYRISMAIAMLFVSLAIHAQRFVNTSLEGAQTVCAITQDSDGMIWLGTDNGLYSYDGYHGYRHFQEHTFSNTRVNALGFEGRMLYLATGNGILKFDTQSYQYAETPAMKAFADETKRKQLKELRVLDIKGSKTDFGGDVYALLSTPRGLLVGSLAGLHLGGRLIPLRAGEQPLVNALAYDAKRRCYWIGTEGALYCADLQLRNFSQIPALNGNSIKCLSTDAAGNLYIGTDNGLYQMALSNAITHYIHDSRDDASIPNNIVWACFVDKWQNVWVGTDNGLSRLTTHTYYRYVSLDKITMSGEGNCLHAMLQTRNGEWWMGGTNGLIRFTRNAEGYQNVAWYKQNSSAFPLSHNRVRKIYEDHDGDVWICTDHGINFYDRSSRQMRNFIVYDKSGKYSTAWAYDILQDKKGRIWMGSYQGGVFVMDKAALLSGKTIADWHYSDKGKNALSGLHVGQMVMDGKGRIWVSTYTRLNCINPNNMKVVQVANSDVVNYLMADSKGNIWMGDNRSVTCYYAAGSVLGNSFSSKTWQIGGKVSTMCDVEGKIWVVSGNECCVINPQGESQRFMIPSVVPLNICYSRQTHEVMMGGNDGYVAISSDVAQKPKQFTRLMLAGIIVNGEAREERGEILKLKSDENNFTLQLTDLPFADHPSAVYAYRLEGSDHDWHYLNSGNIDITYNGLSYGDYHLTVHAVDGEGKIAAEVYSLDISVLPPWYLSWWCKLFYITALIVFVAWLVSWYFLRKELADAQKQKAEVLEQVQMRMNFFNRLTEDLKAAVAHHSFDEVTALMVRYLNVKIPEVSSAVATGLSASPESEPESSTSEPVPARSESSEEEKKTVDVCELDAADKRLLEEINEAIEKHMIDSDFNVSMLQDVIGIGGKQLYRKTKAITGRTPVEYIREMRMSRAAELLSQGKFSVSEVMYTVGFSNSSYFSKCFSKEYGMTPTEYMKVKR
;
A
#
# COMPACT_ATOMS: atom_id res chain seq x y z
N MET A 1 -40.89 50.61 31.98
CA MET A 1 -40.59 49.35 31.28
C MET A 1 -39.72 49.48 30.00
N LYS A 2 -39.26 50.61 29.56
CA LYS A 2 -38.44 50.79 28.33
C LYS A 2 -36.92 50.98 28.55
N LYS A 3 -36.42 50.95 29.78
CA LYS A 3 -34.97 51.08 30.07
C LYS A 3 -34.23 49.79 30.44
N SER A 4 -34.93 48.67 30.61
CA SER A 4 -34.32 47.41 31.02
C SER A 4 -34.05 46.43 29.84
N ILE A 5 -34.47 46.72 28.62
CA ILE A 5 -34.33 45.76 27.49
C ILE A 5 -33.03 45.93 26.72
N LYS A 6 -32.37 47.10 26.81
CA LYS A 6 -31.10 47.34 26.08
C LYS A 6 -29.91 46.53 26.57
N PRO A 7 -29.70 46.18 27.86
CA PRO A 7 -28.58 45.37 28.28
C PRO A 7 -28.77 43.88 27.91
N ILE A 8 -30.00 43.37 27.96
CA ILE A 8 -30.31 41.97 27.57
C ILE A 8 -30.09 41.74 26.07
N TYR A 9 -30.46 42.69 25.20
CA TYR A 9 -30.16 42.61 23.77
C TYR A 9 -28.65 42.73 23.45
N ARG A 10 -27.91 43.50 24.21
CA ARG A 10 -26.44 43.53 24.07
C ARG A 10 -25.76 42.28 24.61
N ILE A 11 -26.26 41.65 25.66
CA ILE A 11 -25.75 40.40 26.18
C ILE A 11 -26.14 39.26 25.25
N SER A 12 -27.36 39.21 24.71
CA SER A 12 -27.75 38.18 23.72
C SER A 12 -27.04 38.35 22.39
N MET A 13 -26.75 39.58 21.94
CA MET A 13 -25.99 39.85 20.75
C MET A 13 -24.48 39.56 20.96
N ALA A 14 -23.93 39.81 22.18
CA ALA A 14 -22.58 39.38 22.54
C ALA A 14 -22.45 37.87 22.69
N ILE A 15 -23.47 37.19 23.23
CA ILE A 15 -23.55 35.72 23.29
C ILE A 15 -23.75 35.16 21.87
N ALA A 16 -24.56 35.77 21.01
CA ALA A 16 -24.71 35.37 19.60
C ALA A 16 -23.41 35.63 18.81
N MET A 17 -22.69 36.73 19.06
CA MET A 17 -21.34 36.95 18.51
C MET A 17 -20.31 36.00 19.09
N LEU A 18 -20.42 35.60 20.36
CA LEU A 18 -19.57 34.56 20.95
C LEU A 18 -19.89 33.21 20.35
N PHE A 19 -21.16 32.87 20.10
CA PHE A 19 -21.55 31.63 19.39
C PHE A 19 -21.16 31.65 17.90
N VAL A 20 -21.19 32.80 17.25
CA VAL A 20 -20.68 32.97 15.86
C VAL A 20 -19.15 32.87 15.85
N SER A 21 -18.44 33.35 16.89
CA SER A 21 -16.98 33.13 16.99
C SER A 21 -16.60 31.72 17.42
N LEU A 22 -17.48 30.99 18.12
CA LEU A 22 -17.27 29.57 18.45
C LEU A 22 -17.59 28.63 17.28
N ALA A 23 -18.24 29.12 16.22
CA ALA A 23 -18.46 28.40 14.96
C ALA A 23 -17.36 28.68 13.91
N ILE A 24 -16.27 29.33 14.28
CA ILE A 24 -15.04 29.29 13.48
C ILE A 24 -14.46 27.89 13.67
N HIS A 25 -15.02 26.93 12.96
CA HIS A 25 -14.34 25.68 12.68
C HIS A 25 -13.01 26.12 12.05
N ALA A 26 -11.92 25.85 12.70
CA ALA A 26 -10.60 26.12 12.15
C ALA A 26 -10.55 25.41 10.80
N GLN A 27 -10.71 26.17 9.72
CA GLN A 27 -10.52 25.68 8.37
C GLN A 27 -9.10 25.11 8.32
N ARG A 28 -8.97 23.88 7.87
CA ARG A 28 -7.70 23.15 7.92
C ARG A 28 -7.33 22.67 6.53
N PHE A 29 -6.05 22.73 6.27
CA PHE A 29 -5.49 22.22 5.03
C PHE A 29 -5.09 20.76 5.20
N VAL A 30 -5.37 19.97 4.16
CA VAL A 30 -4.84 18.62 3.99
C VAL A 30 -3.76 18.72 2.93
N ASN A 31 -2.52 18.54 3.34
CA ASN A 31 -1.35 18.69 2.48
C ASN A 31 -1.00 17.35 1.83
N THR A 32 -0.62 17.39 0.55
CA THR A 32 -0.22 16.23 -0.25
C THR A 32 1.07 16.57 -0.98
N SER A 33 2.09 15.74 -0.80
CA SER A 33 3.30 15.78 -1.62
C SER A 33 3.10 14.90 -2.85
N LEU A 34 3.60 15.35 -3.98
CA LEU A 34 3.59 14.60 -5.25
C LEU A 34 4.99 14.04 -5.51
N GLU A 35 5.08 12.74 -5.73
CA GLU A 35 6.38 12.13 -6.02
C GLU A 35 6.95 12.70 -7.34
N GLY A 36 8.14 13.28 -7.27
CA GLY A 36 8.85 13.84 -8.42
C GLY A 36 8.40 15.22 -8.88
N ALA A 37 7.43 15.87 -8.22
CA ALA A 37 7.06 17.27 -8.47
C ALA A 37 7.07 18.07 -7.16
N GLN A 38 7.61 19.28 -7.22
CA GLN A 38 7.66 20.16 -6.06
C GLN A 38 6.62 21.28 -6.17
N THR A 39 6.56 21.96 -7.29
CA THR A 39 5.67 23.12 -7.50
C THR A 39 4.40 22.71 -8.23
N VAL A 40 3.22 23.09 -7.71
CA VAL A 40 1.92 22.94 -8.38
C VAL A 40 1.49 24.29 -8.94
N CYS A 41 1.56 24.42 -10.28
CA CYS A 41 1.34 25.69 -11.00
C CYS A 41 -0.10 25.87 -11.47
N ALA A 42 -0.83 24.80 -11.76
CA ALA A 42 -2.19 24.83 -12.25
C ALA A 42 -3.01 23.66 -11.71
N ILE A 43 -4.30 23.88 -11.47
CA ILE A 43 -5.23 22.89 -10.96
C ILE A 43 -6.53 22.99 -11.75
N THR A 44 -7.08 21.85 -12.15
CA THR A 44 -8.40 21.76 -12.77
C THR A 44 -9.05 20.42 -12.41
N GLN A 45 -10.33 20.24 -12.75
CA GLN A 45 -11.08 19.02 -12.52
C GLN A 45 -11.76 18.58 -13.79
N ASP A 46 -11.79 17.27 -14.08
CA ASP A 46 -12.57 16.73 -15.19
C ASP A 46 -14.05 16.50 -14.82
N SER A 47 -14.83 16.05 -15.79
CA SER A 47 -16.26 15.76 -15.59
C SER A 47 -16.51 14.66 -14.58
N ASP A 48 -15.61 13.70 -14.49
CA ASP A 48 -15.70 12.56 -13.58
C ASP A 48 -15.33 12.96 -12.15
N GLY A 49 -14.46 13.95 -11.99
CA GLY A 49 -14.08 14.52 -10.70
C GLY A 49 -12.62 14.31 -10.34
N MET A 50 -11.82 13.70 -11.23
CA MET A 50 -10.38 13.61 -11.07
C MET A 50 -9.76 15.00 -11.05
N ILE A 51 -8.83 15.24 -10.15
CA ILE A 51 -8.07 16.49 -10.09
C ILE A 51 -6.85 16.38 -11.00
N TRP A 52 -6.68 17.35 -11.87
CA TRP A 52 -5.55 17.44 -12.78
C TRP A 52 -4.63 18.59 -12.38
N LEU A 53 -3.33 18.29 -12.32
CA LEU A 53 -2.31 19.19 -11.79
C LEU A 53 -1.25 19.48 -12.85
N GLY A 54 -1.04 20.74 -13.12
CA GLY A 54 0.12 21.20 -13.87
C GLY A 54 1.26 21.52 -12.90
N THR A 55 2.40 20.87 -13.08
CA THR A 55 3.52 20.98 -12.15
C THR A 55 4.79 21.45 -12.84
N ASP A 56 5.84 21.70 -12.08
CA ASP A 56 7.20 21.94 -12.57
C ASP A 56 7.80 20.75 -13.33
N ASN A 57 7.24 19.54 -13.15
CA ASN A 57 7.70 18.30 -13.76
C ASN A 57 6.60 17.59 -14.59
N GLY A 58 5.75 18.35 -15.29
CA GLY A 58 4.75 17.83 -16.19
C GLY A 58 3.34 17.77 -15.62
N LEU A 59 2.52 16.90 -16.22
CA LEU A 59 1.13 16.67 -15.86
C LEU A 59 1.00 15.56 -14.84
N TYR A 60 0.16 15.80 -13.82
CA TYR A 60 -0.28 14.80 -12.85
C TYR A 60 -1.79 14.73 -12.77
N SER A 61 -2.34 13.56 -12.47
CA SER A 61 -3.69 13.43 -11.94
C SER A 61 -3.64 13.01 -10.47
N TYR A 62 -4.64 13.43 -9.69
CA TYR A 62 -4.75 13.12 -8.27
C TYR A 62 -6.16 12.61 -7.95
N ASP A 63 -6.24 11.42 -7.38
CA ASP A 63 -7.47 10.70 -7.11
C ASP A 63 -7.95 10.82 -5.66
N GLY A 64 -7.18 11.50 -4.80
CA GLY A 64 -7.43 11.63 -3.37
C GLY A 64 -6.55 10.72 -2.52
N TYR A 65 -5.92 9.72 -3.13
CA TYR A 65 -4.99 8.78 -2.50
C TYR A 65 -3.60 8.88 -3.11
N HIS A 66 -3.51 8.88 -4.46
CA HIS A 66 -2.26 8.84 -5.21
C HIS A 66 -2.17 9.97 -6.24
N GLY A 67 -0.95 10.44 -6.45
CA GLY A 67 -0.60 11.33 -7.56
C GLY A 67 0.03 10.52 -8.70
N TYR A 68 -0.60 10.52 -9.87
CA TYR A 68 -0.12 9.80 -11.06
C TYR A 68 0.52 10.76 -12.03
N ARG A 69 1.80 10.56 -12.35
CA ARG A 69 2.51 11.32 -13.34
C ARG A 69 2.23 10.78 -14.74
N HIS A 70 1.86 11.66 -15.67
CA HIS A 70 1.64 11.35 -17.09
C HIS A 70 2.84 11.81 -17.91
N PHE A 71 3.71 10.85 -18.25
CA PHE A 71 4.93 11.08 -18.97
C PHE A 71 4.96 10.21 -20.21
N GLN A 72 5.32 10.80 -21.37
CA GLN A 72 5.52 10.07 -22.62
C GLN A 72 6.88 10.43 -23.19
N GLU A 73 7.71 9.40 -23.49
CA GLU A 73 8.99 9.60 -24.16
C GLU A 73 8.80 10.27 -25.51
N HIS A 74 9.79 11.05 -25.92
CA HIS A 74 9.78 11.83 -27.17
C HIS A 74 8.80 13.02 -27.24
N THR A 75 8.11 13.34 -26.15
CA THR A 75 7.35 14.57 -25.98
C THR A 75 8.03 15.49 -24.98
N PHE A 76 7.62 16.75 -24.90
CA PHE A 76 8.03 17.64 -23.80
C PHE A 76 7.07 17.58 -22.61
N SER A 77 6.50 16.39 -22.37
CA SER A 77 5.56 16.13 -21.26
C SER A 77 6.18 16.28 -19.86
N ASN A 78 7.49 16.35 -19.75
CA ASN A 78 8.24 16.60 -18.52
C ASN A 78 8.56 18.08 -18.29
N THR A 79 8.01 18.99 -19.08
CA THR A 79 8.25 20.42 -18.88
C THR A 79 7.22 21.02 -17.93
N ARG A 80 7.56 22.17 -17.35
CA ARG A 80 6.66 22.92 -16.48
C ARG A 80 5.34 23.25 -17.19
N VAL A 81 4.22 22.86 -16.56
CA VAL A 81 2.86 23.15 -17.03
C VAL A 81 2.29 24.33 -16.25
N ASN A 82 2.13 25.47 -16.92
CA ASN A 82 1.73 26.73 -16.30
C ASN A 82 0.22 26.93 -16.22
N ALA A 83 -0.54 26.32 -17.15
CA ALA A 83 -2.00 26.38 -17.15
C ALA A 83 -2.62 25.12 -17.75
N LEU A 84 -3.84 24.81 -17.30
CA LEU A 84 -4.65 23.67 -17.73
C LEU A 84 -6.04 24.16 -18.17
N GLY A 85 -6.62 23.54 -19.20
CA GLY A 85 -7.97 23.84 -19.67
C GLY A 85 -8.58 22.66 -20.41
N PHE A 86 -9.88 22.42 -20.20
CA PHE A 86 -10.63 21.35 -20.83
C PHE A 86 -11.42 21.80 -22.05
N GLU A 87 -11.46 20.98 -23.09
CA GLU A 87 -12.42 20.99 -24.18
C GLU A 87 -12.98 19.57 -24.35
N GLY A 88 -14.15 19.33 -23.77
CA GLY A 88 -14.69 17.96 -23.64
C GLY A 88 -13.76 17.08 -22.84
N ARG A 89 -13.27 15.97 -23.42
CA ARG A 89 -12.33 15.04 -22.80
C ARG A 89 -10.85 15.42 -23.01
N MET A 90 -10.60 16.41 -23.87
CA MET A 90 -9.24 16.83 -24.17
C MET A 90 -8.77 17.88 -23.17
N LEU A 91 -7.69 17.59 -22.47
CA LEU A 91 -7.00 18.50 -21.59
C LEU A 91 -5.86 19.18 -22.35
N TYR A 92 -5.89 20.51 -22.37
CA TYR A 92 -4.85 21.34 -22.96
C TYR A 92 -3.89 21.81 -21.87
N LEU A 93 -2.60 21.63 -22.10
CA LEU A 93 -1.52 22.00 -21.22
C LEU A 93 -0.72 23.14 -21.85
N ALA A 94 -0.69 24.29 -21.20
CA ALA A 94 0.19 25.38 -21.59
C ALA A 94 1.56 25.20 -20.92
N THR A 95 2.60 24.99 -21.72
CA THR A 95 3.98 24.83 -21.27
C THR A 95 4.88 25.91 -21.83
N GLY A 96 6.08 26.09 -21.28
CA GLY A 96 7.08 27.03 -21.85
C GLY A 96 7.53 26.66 -23.27
N ASN A 97 7.25 25.43 -23.72
CA ASN A 97 7.62 24.94 -25.03
C ASN A 97 6.44 24.90 -26.02
N GLY A 98 5.24 25.27 -25.60
CA GLY A 98 4.04 25.27 -26.43
C GLY A 98 2.86 24.57 -25.75
N ILE A 99 1.79 24.31 -26.54
CA ILE A 99 0.57 23.68 -26.04
C ILE A 99 0.59 22.19 -26.34
N LEU A 100 0.42 21.35 -25.31
CA LEU A 100 0.17 19.94 -25.44
C LEU A 100 -1.32 19.64 -25.31
N LYS A 101 -1.76 18.55 -25.91
CA LYS A 101 -3.10 18.00 -25.74
C LYS A 101 -2.99 16.61 -25.14
N PHE A 102 -3.81 16.34 -24.13
CA PHE A 102 -3.87 15.06 -23.45
C PHE A 102 -5.32 14.56 -23.44
N ASP A 103 -5.53 13.32 -23.86
CA ASP A 103 -6.85 12.69 -23.83
C ASP A 103 -7.03 11.97 -22.47
N THR A 104 -7.95 12.46 -21.66
CA THR A 104 -8.18 11.93 -20.31
C THR A 104 -8.89 10.58 -20.27
N GLN A 105 -9.39 10.09 -21.40
CA GLN A 105 -9.98 8.76 -21.51
C GLN A 105 -8.95 7.69 -21.88
N SER A 106 -8.11 7.96 -22.89
CA SER A 106 -7.07 7.03 -23.32
C SER A 106 -5.75 7.18 -22.55
N TYR A 107 -5.58 8.27 -21.81
CA TYR A 107 -4.36 8.67 -21.09
C TYR A 107 -3.15 8.83 -22.03
N GLN A 108 -3.41 9.34 -23.22
CA GLN A 108 -2.39 9.54 -24.26
C GLN A 108 -2.28 11.02 -24.66
N TYR A 109 -1.05 11.46 -24.91
CA TYR A 109 -0.83 12.75 -25.56
C TYR A 109 -1.24 12.68 -27.01
N ALA A 110 -2.13 13.57 -27.43
CA ALA A 110 -2.53 13.68 -28.83
C ALA A 110 -1.41 14.34 -29.63
N GLU A 111 -1.08 13.78 -30.80
CA GLU A 111 -0.15 14.43 -31.73
C GLU A 111 -0.69 15.79 -32.19
N THR A 112 0.06 16.84 -31.95
CA THR A 112 -0.22 18.16 -32.46
C THR A 112 0.77 18.50 -33.58
N PRO A 113 0.39 19.37 -34.56
CA PRO A 113 1.34 19.84 -35.55
C PRO A 113 2.61 20.46 -34.94
N ALA A 114 2.49 21.06 -33.78
CA ALA A 114 3.61 21.59 -33.02
C ALA A 114 4.58 20.51 -32.53
N MET A 115 4.09 19.33 -32.12
CA MET A 115 4.93 18.21 -31.68
C MET A 115 5.78 17.66 -32.83
N LYS A 116 5.22 17.55 -34.05
CA LYS A 116 5.98 17.15 -35.25
C LYS A 116 7.06 18.16 -35.66
N ALA A 117 6.85 19.42 -35.35
CA ALA A 117 7.82 20.49 -35.62
C ALA A 117 8.98 20.54 -34.63
N PHE A 118 8.82 20.02 -33.38
CA PHE A 118 9.88 19.95 -32.39
C PHE A 118 10.89 18.83 -32.62
N ALA A 119 10.54 17.82 -33.39
CA ALA A 119 11.48 16.79 -33.82
C ALA A 119 12.54 17.32 -34.81
N ASP A 120 12.32 18.52 -35.38
CA ASP A 120 13.22 19.16 -36.32
C ASP A 120 13.85 20.41 -35.69
N GLU A 121 15.15 20.33 -35.39
CA GLU A 121 15.91 21.37 -34.70
C GLU A 121 15.90 22.74 -35.39
N THR A 122 15.69 22.76 -36.73
CA THR A 122 15.59 23.96 -37.59
C THR A 122 14.28 24.73 -37.33
N LYS A 123 13.21 24.05 -36.89
CA LYS A 123 11.91 24.68 -36.61
C LYS A 123 11.76 25.15 -35.17
N ARG A 124 12.69 24.76 -34.27
CA ARG A 124 12.73 25.25 -32.87
C ARG A 124 12.83 26.80 -32.79
N LYS A 125 13.52 27.45 -33.72
CA LYS A 125 13.64 28.92 -33.74
C LYS A 125 12.34 29.60 -34.15
N GLN A 126 11.53 29.02 -35.03
CA GLN A 126 10.25 29.58 -35.49
C GLN A 126 9.14 29.41 -34.46
N LEU A 127 9.20 28.38 -33.59
CA LEU A 127 8.21 28.14 -32.52
C LEU A 127 8.40 29.07 -31.30
N LYS A 128 9.56 29.69 -31.10
CA LYS A 128 9.73 30.78 -30.12
C LYS A 128 8.89 32.01 -30.46
N GLU A 129 8.44 32.12 -31.69
CA GLU A 129 7.56 33.21 -32.18
C GLU A 129 6.07 32.80 -32.22
N LEU A 130 5.72 31.52 -32.03
CA LEU A 130 4.35 31.06 -31.80
C LEU A 130 3.98 31.33 -30.32
N ARG A 131 3.76 32.59 -30.05
CA ARG A 131 3.15 33.04 -28.77
C ARG A 131 1.76 32.44 -28.66
N VAL A 132 1.54 31.80 -27.48
CA VAL A 132 0.26 31.34 -27.00
C VAL A 132 -0.88 32.17 -27.57
N LEU A 133 -1.75 31.57 -28.35
CA LEU A 133 -3.13 31.82 -28.63
C LEU A 133 -3.47 31.71 -30.12
N ASP A 134 -3.62 30.48 -30.57
CA ASP A 134 -4.57 30.22 -31.65
C ASP A 134 -5.86 29.61 -31.03
N ILE A 135 -6.33 30.21 -29.95
CA ILE A 135 -7.71 30.00 -29.48
C ILE A 135 -8.57 30.93 -30.37
N LYS A 136 -9.03 30.39 -31.50
CA LYS A 136 -9.92 31.06 -32.48
C LYS A 136 -9.30 32.14 -33.37
N GLY A 137 -8.19 31.86 -34.03
CA GLY A 137 -7.86 32.53 -35.30
C GLY A 137 -7.65 34.05 -35.29
N SER A 138 -7.29 34.69 -34.18
CA SER A 138 -6.95 36.10 -34.13
C SER A 138 -5.53 36.31 -33.61
N LYS A 139 -4.60 36.65 -34.52
CA LYS A 139 -3.29 37.21 -34.17
C LYS A 139 -3.50 38.60 -33.60
N THR A 140 -3.67 38.72 -32.31
CA THR A 140 -3.65 40.02 -31.61
C THR A 140 -2.37 40.11 -30.81
N ASP A 141 -1.58 41.13 -31.07
CA ASP A 141 -0.41 41.47 -30.27
C ASP A 141 -0.88 42.08 -28.94
N PHE A 142 -0.71 41.37 -27.83
CA PHE A 142 -1.06 41.83 -26.50
C PHE A 142 0.10 42.55 -25.78
N GLY A 143 1.19 42.86 -26.52
CA GLY A 143 2.33 43.61 -25.97
C GLY A 143 3.18 42.81 -24.98
N GLY A 144 3.21 41.49 -25.08
CA GLY A 144 4.00 40.61 -24.20
C GLY A 144 3.31 39.29 -23.86
N ASP A 145 3.84 38.59 -22.88
CA ASP A 145 3.30 37.32 -22.45
C ASP A 145 1.90 37.46 -21.78
N VAL A 146 1.04 36.50 -22.08
CA VAL A 146 -0.34 36.41 -21.55
C VAL A 146 -0.34 35.49 -20.35
N TYR A 147 -0.92 35.95 -19.24
CA TYR A 147 -0.98 35.21 -17.97
C TYR A 147 -2.39 34.77 -17.60
N ALA A 148 -3.44 35.52 -18.03
CA ALA A 148 -4.80 35.20 -17.65
C ALA A 148 -5.78 35.46 -18.79
N LEU A 149 -6.81 34.61 -18.90
CA LEU A 149 -7.88 34.70 -19.89
C LEU A 149 -9.23 34.53 -19.19
N LEU A 150 -10.20 35.37 -19.53
CA LEU A 150 -11.56 35.27 -19.04
C LEU A 150 -12.57 35.61 -20.18
N SER A 151 -13.42 34.65 -20.51
CA SER A 151 -14.51 34.90 -21.46
C SER A 151 -15.58 35.77 -20.82
N THR A 152 -15.95 36.83 -21.47
CA THR A 152 -17.02 37.74 -21.03
C THR A 152 -18.05 37.96 -22.13
N PRO A 153 -19.26 38.38 -21.82
CA PRO A 153 -20.27 38.72 -22.85
C PRO A 153 -19.81 39.79 -23.83
N ARG A 154 -18.80 40.58 -23.46
CA ARG A 154 -18.22 41.65 -24.28
C ARG A 154 -17.01 41.26 -25.11
N GLY A 155 -16.61 40.01 -25.02
CA GLY A 155 -15.43 39.45 -25.66
C GLY A 155 -14.41 38.91 -24.66
N LEU A 156 -13.30 38.46 -25.17
CA LEU A 156 -12.23 37.86 -24.35
C LEU A 156 -11.47 38.96 -23.58
N LEU A 157 -11.45 38.83 -22.27
CA LEU A 157 -10.64 39.66 -21.37
C LEU A 157 -9.29 38.92 -21.17
N VAL A 158 -8.21 39.67 -21.40
CA VAL A 158 -6.83 39.13 -21.42
C VAL A 158 -5.98 39.91 -20.43
N GLY A 159 -5.34 39.20 -19.51
CA GLY A 159 -4.29 39.70 -18.63
C GLY A 159 -2.91 39.40 -19.22
N SER A 160 -2.09 40.42 -19.39
CA SER A 160 -0.76 40.29 -20.00
C SER A 160 0.30 41.10 -19.28
N LEU A 161 1.55 40.97 -19.72
CA LEU A 161 2.66 41.78 -19.24
C LEU A 161 2.38 43.29 -19.43
N ALA A 162 1.68 43.65 -20.55
CA ALA A 162 1.37 45.02 -20.85
C ALA A 162 0.07 45.55 -20.21
N GLY A 163 -0.62 44.70 -19.41
CA GLY A 163 -1.83 45.10 -18.71
C GLY A 163 -3.08 44.33 -19.11
N LEU A 164 -4.26 44.95 -18.94
CA LEU A 164 -5.56 44.37 -19.20
C LEU A 164 -6.07 44.72 -20.60
N HIS A 165 -6.53 43.72 -21.36
CA HIS A 165 -7.06 43.90 -22.71
C HIS A 165 -8.48 43.32 -22.82
N LEU A 166 -9.36 43.99 -23.61
CA LEU A 166 -10.67 43.46 -24.02
C LEU A 166 -10.80 43.51 -25.52
N GLY A 167 -10.96 42.36 -26.18
CA GLY A 167 -11.06 42.29 -27.64
C GLY A 167 -9.86 42.90 -28.36
N GLY A 168 -8.66 42.76 -27.78
CA GLY A 168 -7.40 43.31 -28.32
C GLY A 168 -7.10 44.78 -27.95
N ARG A 169 -8.04 45.45 -27.27
CA ARG A 169 -7.84 46.86 -26.83
C ARG A 169 -7.38 46.89 -25.37
N LEU A 170 -6.32 47.64 -25.11
CA LEU A 170 -5.79 47.90 -23.78
C LEU A 170 -6.79 48.72 -22.95
N ILE A 171 -7.04 48.30 -21.71
CA ILE A 171 -7.89 48.97 -20.74
C ILE A 171 -7.00 49.47 -19.59
N PRO A 172 -6.88 50.78 -19.34
CA PRO A 172 -6.11 51.27 -18.24
C PRO A 172 -6.83 50.99 -16.89
N LEU A 173 -6.15 50.35 -15.93
CA LEU A 173 -6.66 50.07 -14.60
C LEU A 173 -6.60 51.33 -13.73
N ARG A 174 -5.61 52.19 -13.96
CA ARG A 174 -5.42 53.51 -13.28
C ARG A 174 -4.77 54.48 -14.27
N ALA A 175 -5.04 55.76 -14.10
CA ALA A 175 -4.47 56.79 -14.97
C ALA A 175 -2.92 56.77 -14.95
N GLY A 176 -2.29 56.45 -16.08
CA GLY A 176 -0.84 56.42 -16.22
C GLY A 176 -0.12 55.14 -15.80
N GLU A 177 -0.84 54.13 -15.27
CA GLU A 177 -0.25 52.86 -14.84
C GLU A 177 -0.86 51.68 -15.63
N GLN A 178 0.00 50.77 -16.11
CA GLN A 178 -0.36 49.54 -16.78
C GLN A 178 0.35 48.38 -16.07
N PRO A 179 -0.15 47.92 -14.90
CA PRO A 179 0.47 46.84 -14.18
C PRO A 179 0.28 45.53 -14.93
N LEU A 180 1.27 44.65 -14.82
CA LEU A 180 1.13 43.26 -15.25
C LEU A 180 -0.09 42.61 -14.58
N VAL A 181 -0.94 41.95 -15.41
CA VAL A 181 -2.16 41.29 -14.92
C VAL A 181 -1.97 39.77 -14.95
N ASN A 182 -1.87 39.18 -13.77
CA ASN A 182 -1.60 37.73 -13.59
C ASN A 182 -2.86 36.88 -13.51
N ALA A 183 -3.98 37.44 -13.00
CA ALA A 183 -5.15 36.65 -12.68
C ALA A 183 -6.44 37.41 -12.97
N LEU A 184 -7.44 36.68 -13.46
CA LEU A 184 -8.76 37.18 -13.78
C LEU A 184 -9.82 36.21 -13.27
N ALA A 185 -10.89 36.74 -12.62
CA ALA A 185 -12.04 35.94 -12.23
C ALA A 185 -13.34 36.73 -12.36
N TYR A 186 -14.45 36.04 -12.63
CA TYR A 186 -15.78 36.58 -12.58
C TYR A 186 -16.47 36.17 -11.28
N ASP A 187 -16.98 37.15 -10.54
CA ASP A 187 -17.77 36.94 -9.35
C ASP A 187 -19.26 37.11 -9.64
N ALA A 188 -19.99 36.02 -9.69
CA ALA A 188 -21.42 36.01 -10.01
C ALA A 188 -22.27 36.63 -8.84
N LYS A 189 -21.84 36.49 -7.59
CA LYS A 189 -22.55 37.03 -6.42
C LYS A 189 -22.38 38.52 -6.31
N ARG A 190 -21.16 39.04 -6.49
CA ARG A 190 -20.90 40.49 -6.46
C ARG A 190 -21.15 41.15 -7.81
N ARG A 191 -21.35 40.37 -8.88
CA ARG A 191 -21.53 40.83 -10.28
C ARG A 191 -20.40 41.75 -10.73
N CYS A 192 -19.18 41.33 -10.51
CA CYS A 192 -17.97 42.10 -10.84
C CYS A 192 -16.86 41.19 -11.43
N TYR A 193 -15.87 41.81 -12.03
CA TYR A 193 -14.62 41.13 -12.40
C TYR A 193 -13.54 41.45 -11.39
N TRP A 194 -12.79 40.43 -10.98
CA TRP A 194 -11.60 40.55 -10.18
C TRP A 194 -10.37 40.50 -11.09
N ILE A 195 -9.43 41.41 -10.86
CA ILE A 195 -8.23 41.58 -11.66
C ILE A 195 -7.04 41.61 -10.71
N GLY A 196 -6.26 40.55 -10.74
CA GLY A 196 -5.03 40.39 -9.94
C GLY A 196 -3.83 40.88 -10.71
N THR A 197 -3.06 41.76 -10.08
CA THR A 197 -1.83 42.33 -10.63
C THR A 197 -0.63 42.01 -9.75
N GLU A 198 0.57 42.42 -10.20
CA GLU A 198 1.81 42.19 -9.45
C GLU A 198 1.89 42.96 -8.12
N GLY A 199 0.99 43.84 -7.84
CA GLY A 199 1.03 44.60 -6.59
C GLY A 199 -0.32 44.90 -5.96
N ALA A 200 -1.43 44.47 -6.55
CA ALA A 200 -2.76 44.78 -6.04
C ALA A 200 -3.86 43.90 -6.64
N LEU A 201 -4.99 43.84 -5.94
CA LEU A 201 -6.25 43.30 -6.42
C LEU A 201 -7.21 44.43 -6.75
N TYR A 202 -7.80 44.38 -7.97
CA TYR A 202 -8.83 45.32 -8.40
C TYR A 202 -10.17 44.63 -8.57
N CYS A 203 -11.25 45.31 -8.19
CA CYS A 203 -12.62 44.97 -8.51
C CYS A 203 -13.11 45.91 -9.63
N ALA A 204 -13.68 45.35 -10.70
CA ALA A 204 -14.24 46.11 -11.80
C ALA A 204 -15.72 45.82 -12.00
N ASP A 205 -16.51 46.84 -12.40
CA ASP A 205 -17.87 46.66 -12.81
C ASP A 205 -17.97 45.84 -14.13
N LEU A 206 -19.16 45.35 -14.48
CA LEU A 206 -19.39 44.56 -15.69
C LEU A 206 -19.10 45.31 -16.98
N GLN A 207 -19.01 46.63 -16.91
CA GLN A 207 -18.70 47.51 -18.02
C GLN A 207 -17.20 47.80 -18.16
N LEU A 208 -16.39 47.36 -17.18
CA LEU A 208 -14.95 47.66 -17.11
C LEU A 208 -14.63 49.15 -17.19
N ARG A 209 -15.44 49.95 -16.51
CA ARG A 209 -15.29 51.42 -16.46
C ARG A 209 -14.83 51.94 -15.10
N ASN A 210 -15.29 51.25 -14.03
CA ASN A 210 -14.97 51.63 -12.68
C ASN A 210 -14.10 50.56 -12.05
N PHE A 211 -12.90 50.88 -11.60
CA PHE A 211 -11.94 50.04 -10.96
C PHE A 211 -11.73 50.49 -9.54
N SER A 212 -11.91 49.59 -8.55
CA SER A 212 -11.63 49.84 -7.15
C SER A 212 -10.58 48.89 -6.66
N GLN A 213 -9.53 49.41 -6.05
CA GLN A 213 -8.43 48.63 -5.48
C GLN A 213 -8.81 48.14 -4.07
N ILE A 214 -8.38 46.95 -3.69
CA ILE A 214 -8.59 46.40 -2.35
C ILE A 214 -7.35 46.69 -1.52
N PRO A 215 -7.41 47.69 -0.56
CA PRO A 215 -6.24 48.20 0.12
C PRO A 215 -5.50 47.13 0.96
N ALA A 216 -6.24 46.19 1.52
CA ALA A 216 -5.69 45.09 2.34
C ALA A 216 -4.74 44.15 1.60
N LEU A 217 -4.75 44.17 0.26
CA LEU A 217 -3.92 43.33 -0.58
C LEU A 217 -2.85 44.07 -1.36
N ASN A 218 -2.66 45.36 -1.03
CA ASN A 218 -1.63 46.19 -1.67
C ASN A 218 -0.24 45.67 -1.29
N GLY A 219 0.64 45.60 -2.29
CA GLY A 219 2.01 45.09 -2.14
C GLY A 219 2.15 43.58 -2.33
N ASN A 220 1.04 42.83 -2.47
CA ASN A 220 1.12 41.39 -2.76
C ASN A 220 0.99 41.14 -4.28
N SER A 221 1.80 40.25 -4.82
CA SER A 221 1.66 39.72 -6.16
C SER A 221 0.50 38.72 -6.20
N ILE A 222 -0.59 39.06 -6.88
CA ILE A 222 -1.77 38.21 -7.03
C ILE A 222 -1.52 37.22 -8.16
N LYS A 223 -1.40 35.92 -7.84
CA LYS A 223 -1.03 34.88 -8.81
C LYS A 223 -2.25 34.12 -9.34
N CYS A 224 -3.25 33.89 -8.50
CA CYS A 224 -4.47 33.16 -8.90
C CYS A 224 -5.69 33.65 -8.14
N LEU A 225 -6.89 33.46 -8.73
CA LEU A 225 -8.18 33.85 -8.20
C LEU A 225 -9.21 32.74 -8.46
N SER A 226 -10.01 32.39 -7.47
CA SER A 226 -11.11 31.43 -7.59
C SER A 226 -12.27 31.84 -6.67
N THR A 227 -13.52 31.53 -7.06
CA THR A 227 -14.71 31.81 -6.28
C THR A 227 -15.51 30.54 -5.97
N ASP A 228 -16.04 30.41 -4.76
CA ASP A 228 -16.94 29.33 -4.40
C ASP A 228 -18.43 29.70 -4.62
N ALA A 229 -19.31 28.73 -4.45
CA ALA A 229 -20.76 28.93 -4.59
C ALA A 229 -21.34 29.83 -3.48
N ALA A 230 -20.70 29.96 -2.33
CA ALA A 230 -21.10 30.87 -1.26
C ALA A 230 -20.73 32.32 -1.56
N GLY A 231 -19.84 32.55 -2.53
CA GLY A 231 -19.34 33.89 -2.93
C GLY A 231 -18.10 34.31 -2.17
N ASN A 232 -17.37 33.37 -1.57
CA ASN A 232 -16.04 33.63 -1.06
C ASN A 232 -15.06 33.69 -2.25
N LEU A 233 -14.17 34.69 -2.23
CA LEU A 233 -13.06 34.80 -3.18
C LEU A 233 -11.76 34.32 -2.54
N TYR A 234 -11.11 33.37 -3.18
CA TYR A 234 -9.79 32.84 -2.79
C TYR A 234 -8.72 33.49 -3.68
N ILE A 235 -7.70 34.04 -3.04
CA ILE A 235 -6.69 34.88 -3.67
C ILE A 235 -5.34 34.33 -3.32
N GLY A 236 -4.69 33.67 -4.26
CA GLY A 236 -3.33 33.16 -4.10
C GLY A 236 -2.29 34.25 -4.38
N THR A 237 -1.32 34.37 -3.50
CA THR A 237 -0.30 35.39 -3.54
C THR A 237 1.10 34.84 -3.30
N ASP A 238 2.13 35.67 -3.36
CA ASP A 238 3.48 35.38 -2.89
C ASP A 238 3.63 35.43 -1.35
N ASN A 239 2.55 35.77 -0.65
CA ASN A 239 2.51 35.88 0.81
C ASN A 239 1.31 35.09 1.40
N GLY A 240 1.07 33.90 0.92
CA GLY A 240 0.01 33.02 1.38
C GLY A 240 -1.30 33.11 0.58
N LEU A 241 -2.33 32.47 1.12
CA LEU A 241 -3.68 32.45 0.59
C LEU A 241 -4.57 33.41 1.38
N TYR A 242 -5.28 34.29 0.67
CA TYR A 242 -6.31 35.10 1.28
C TYR A 242 -7.68 34.61 0.88
N GLN A 243 -8.60 34.56 1.83
CA GLN A 243 -10.03 34.34 1.60
C GLN A 243 -10.81 35.61 1.91
N MET A 244 -11.50 36.16 0.93
CA MET A 244 -12.41 37.26 1.13
C MET A 244 -13.86 36.79 1.10
N ALA A 245 -14.51 36.82 2.25
CA ALA A 245 -15.91 36.44 2.38
C ALA A 245 -16.83 37.39 1.61
N LEU A 246 -18.07 36.97 1.33
CA LEU A 246 -19.06 37.86 0.69
C LEU A 246 -19.32 39.15 1.47
N SER A 247 -19.12 39.14 2.79
CA SER A 247 -19.18 40.32 3.67
C SER A 247 -17.95 41.24 3.56
N ASN A 248 -16.97 40.94 2.72
CA ASN A 248 -15.64 41.54 2.59
C ASN A 248 -14.70 41.35 3.80
N ALA A 249 -15.04 40.47 4.74
CA ALA A 249 -14.09 40.05 5.77
C ALA A 249 -12.96 39.22 5.11
N ILE A 250 -11.72 39.50 5.48
CA ILE A 250 -10.55 38.83 4.90
C ILE A 250 -9.91 37.94 5.97
N THR A 251 -9.69 36.67 5.61
CA THR A 251 -8.89 35.73 6.38
C THR A 251 -7.59 35.48 5.63
N HIS A 252 -6.47 35.44 6.32
CA HIS A 252 -5.14 35.23 5.75
C HIS A 252 -4.56 33.89 6.25
N TYR A 253 -4.22 33.00 5.36
CA TYR A 253 -3.60 31.71 5.63
C TYR A 253 -2.14 31.74 5.18
N ILE A 254 -1.24 31.45 6.11
CA ILE A 254 0.20 31.39 5.89
C ILE A 254 0.75 30.01 6.28
N HIS A 255 1.92 29.68 5.78
CA HIS A 255 2.67 28.52 6.21
C HIS A 255 3.17 28.71 7.65
N ASP A 256 2.89 27.71 8.51
CA ASP A 256 3.52 27.56 9.83
C ASP A 256 4.15 26.18 9.91
N SER A 257 5.46 26.10 9.98
CA SER A 257 6.22 24.84 10.07
C SER A 257 5.86 23.98 11.28
N ARG A 258 5.16 24.55 12.27
CA ARG A 258 4.64 23.84 13.44
C ARG A 258 3.21 23.34 13.29
N ASP A 259 2.54 23.73 12.22
CA ASP A 259 1.15 23.33 11.92
C ASP A 259 1.03 22.64 10.55
N ASP A 260 1.05 21.31 10.53
CA ASP A 260 0.86 20.51 9.32
C ASP A 260 -0.49 20.75 8.62
N ALA A 261 -1.44 21.39 9.30
CA ALA A 261 -2.71 21.81 8.72
C ALA A 261 -2.67 23.27 8.22
N SER A 262 -1.51 23.92 8.21
CA SER A 262 -1.26 25.15 7.44
C SER A 262 -0.96 24.83 5.99
N ILE A 263 -1.00 25.84 5.09
CA ILE A 263 -0.55 25.68 3.71
C ILE A 263 0.93 25.26 3.68
N PRO A 264 1.37 24.42 2.73
CA PRO A 264 2.74 23.90 2.72
C PRO A 264 3.81 24.92 2.33
N ASN A 265 3.43 26.04 1.69
CA ASN A 265 4.32 27.14 1.34
C ASN A 265 3.52 28.46 1.16
N ASN A 266 4.14 29.61 1.38
CA ASN A 266 3.51 30.92 1.22
C ASN A 266 3.38 31.38 -0.25
N ILE A 267 4.11 30.78 -1.18
CA ILE A 267 3.97 31.10 -2.61
C ILE A 267 2.85 30.22 -3.17
N VAL A 268 1.69 30.83 -3.41
CA VAL A 268 0.50 30.16 -3.94
C VAL A 268 0.36 30.46 -5.44
N TRP A 269 0.62 29.46 -6.28
CA TRP A 269 0.55 29.57 -7.73
C TRP A 269 -0.83 29.35 -8.32
N ALA A 270 -1.61 28.42 -7.72
CA ALA A 270 -2.92 28.05 -8.20
C ALA A 270 -3.94 27.94 -7.06
N CYS A 271 -5.16 28.35 -7.31
CA CYS A 271 -6.31 28.07 -6.47
C CYS A 271 -7.49 27.65 -7.35
N PHE A 272 -8.20 26.61 -6.92
CA PHE A 272 -9.30 26.01 -7.68
C PHE A 272 -10.38 25.53 -6.72
N VAL A 273 -11.65 25.78 -7.05
CA VAL A 273 -12.80 25.26 -6.30
C VAL A 273 -13.41 24.12 -7.10
N ASP A 274 -13.44 22.92 -6.51
CA ASP A 274 -13.96 21.74 -7.16
C ASP A 274 -15.50 21.66 -7.13
N LYS A 275 -16.07 20.67 -7.82
CA LYS A 275 -17.54 20.46 -7.87
C LYS A 275 -18.17 20.17 -6.51
N TRP A 276 -17.38 19.72 -5.52
CA TRP A 276 -17.83 19.51 -4.13
C TRP A 276 -17.56 20.70 -3.21
N GLN A 277 -17.09 21.82 -3.77
CA GLN A 277 -16.77 23.05 -3.05
C GLN A 277 -15.52 22.96 -2.16
N ASN A 278 -14.64 21.99 -2.35
CA ASN A 278 -13.32 22.03 -1.75
C ASN A 278 -12.46 23.05 -2.48
N VAL A 279 -11.61 23.74 -1.73
CA VAL A 279 -10.64 24.68 -2.28
C VAL A 279 -9.27 24.03 -2.38
N TRP A 280 -8.79 23.86 -3.57
CA TRP A 280 -7.49 23.32 -3.88
C TRP A 280 -6.48 24.44 -4.03
N VAL A 281 -5.29 24.28 -3.45
CA VAL A 281 -4.24 25.28 -3.39
C VAL A 281 -2.93 24.65 -3.85
N GLY A 282 -2.42 25.10 -4.98
CA GLY A 282 -1.12 24.72 -5.52
C GLY A 282 -0.05 25.68 -5.05
N THR A 283 0.99 25.16 -4.41
CA THR A 283 2.07 25.97 -3.83
C THR A 283 3.42 25.59 -4.44
N ASP A 284 4.45 26.31 -4.02
CA ASP A 284 5.85 26.00 -4.39
C ASP A 284 6.38 24.74 -3.67
N ASN A 285 5.60 24.15 -2.79
CA ASN A 285 5.94 22.93 -2.06
C ASN A 285 4.73 21.98 -1.95
N GLY A 286 4.15 21.60 -3.10
CA GLY A 286 3.08 20.63 -3.19
C GLY A 286 1.67 21.20 -3.24
N LEU A 287 0.70 20.28 -3.10
CA LEU A 287 -0.73 20.49 -3.20
C LEU A 287 -1.35 20.55 -1.81
N SER A 288 -2.33 21.44 -1.64
CA SER A 288 -3.12 21.52 -0.40
C SER A 288 -4.59 21.62 -0.71
N ARG A 289 -5.43 21.00 0.13
CA ARG A 289 -6.88 21.09 0.06
C ARG A 289 -7.43 21.73 1.33
N LEU A 290 -8.07 22.90 1.20
CA LEU A 290 -8.81 23.51 2.27
C LEU A 290 -10.16 22.80 2.41
N THR A 291 -10.37 22.15 3.53
CA THR A 291 -11.59 21.39 3.80
C THR A 291 -12.49 22.21 4.76
N THR A 292 -13.69 22.54 4.30
CA THR A 292 -14.68 23.22 5.11
C THR A 292 -15.56 22.24 5.90
N HIS A 293 -15.66 21.01 5.43
CA HIS A 293 -16.48 19.95 6.01
C HIS A 293 -15.74 18.61 5.92
N THR A 294 -14.98 18.23 6.96
CA THR A 294 -14.47 16.88 7.08
C THR A 294 -15.20 16.14 8.18
N TYR A 295 -15.67 14.94 7.87
CA TYR A 295 -16.22 14.05 8.89
C TYR A 295 -15.15 13.53 9.87
N TYR A 296 -13.85 13.75 9.55
CA TYR A 296 -12.73 13.35 10.39
C TYR A 296 -11.64 14.42 10.46
N ARG A 297 -10.76 14.29 11.46
CA ARG A 297 -9.61 15.15 11.66
C ARG A 297 -8.46 14.31 12.20
N TYR A 298 -7.34 14.28 11.50
CA TYR A 298 -6.09 13.71 12.01
C TYR A 298 -5.36 14.73 12.90
N VAL A 299 -4.81 14.25 14.01
CA VAL A 299 -4.01 15.04 14.95
C VAL A 299 -2.72 14.29 15.26
N SER A 300 -1.60 14.84 14.81
CA SER A 300 -0.28 14.37 15.21
C SER A 300 0.00 14.63 16.69
N LEU A 301 0.72 13.75 17.36
CA LEU A 301 1.14 13.93 18.75
C LEU A 301 2.09 15.12 18.92
N ASP A 302 2.85 15.46 17.89
CA ASP A 302 3.75 16.62 17.90
C ASP A 302 3.01 17.94 18.16
N LYS A 303 1.77 18.08 17.65
CA LYS A 303 0.90 19.23 17.94
C LYS A 303 0.49 19.33 19.41
N ILE A 304 0.53 18.22 20.13
CA ILE A 304 0.18 18.19 21.56
C ILE A 304 1.43 18.35 22.40
N THR A 305 2.50 17.65 22.09
CA THR A 305 3.69 17.50 22.93
C THR A 305 4.82 18.46 22.57
N MET A 306 4.84 19.00 21.36
CA MET A 306 5.90 19.85 20.81
C MET A 306 7.30 19.21 20.90
N SER A 307 7.41 17.87 20.84
CA SER A 307 8.66 17.19 21.16
C SER A 307 9.32 16.47 19.98
N GLY A 308 8.61 16.25 18.87
CA GLY A 308 9.09 15.47 17.74
C GLY A 308 9.27 13.95 18.02
N GLU A 309 8.87 13.49 19.22
CA GLU A 309 8.96 12.07 19.58
C GLU A 309 7.63 11.34 19.31
N GLY A 310 7.69 10.17 18.67
CA GLY A 310 6.55 9.34 18.38
C GLY A 310 6.04 8.54 19.60
N ASN A 311 4.78 8.13 19.54
CA ASN A 311 4.15 7.22 20.51
C ASN A 311 3.01 6.46 19.85
N CYS A 312 3.10 5.13 19.85
CA CYS A 312 2.03 4.26 19.35
C CYS A 312 0.95 4.11 20.43
N LEU A 313 -0.23 4.72 20.21
CA LEU A 313 -1.28 4.83 21.23
C LEU A 313 -2.05 3.51 21.43
N HIS A 314 -1.86 2.87 22.58
CA HIS A 314 -2.57 1.65 22.96
C HIS A 314 -3.73 1.88 23.92
N ALA A 315 -3.71 2.98 24.67
CA ALA A 315 -4.73 3.31 25.66
C ALA A 315 -5.08 4.78 25.62
N MET A 316 -6.37 5.10 25.57
CA MET A 316 -6.88 6.46 25.61
C MET A 316 -8.06 6.53 26.58
N LEU A 317 -8.10 7.60 27.37
CA LEU A 317 -9.16 7.86 28.31
C LEU A 317 -9.44 9.35 28.39
N GLN A 318 -10.72 9.75 28.30
CA GLN A 318 -11.18 11.04 28.78
C GLN A 318 -11.80 10.87 30.18
N THR A 319 -11.22 11.50 31.17
CA THR A 319 -11.73 11.46 32.54
C THR A 319 -13.02 12.28 32.68
N ARG A 320 -13.79 12.01 33.72
CA ARG A 320 -15.07 12.71 33.99
C ARG A 320 -14.96 14.22 34.10
N ASN A 321 -13.79 14.73 34.44
CA ASN A 321 -13.52 16.18 34.46
C ASN A 321 -13.00 16.74 33.12
N GLY A 322 -12.91 15.91 32.07
CA GLY A 322 -12.53 16.32 30.72
C GLY A 322 -11.04 16.29 30.40
N GLU A 323 -10.18 15.83 31.32
CA GLU A 323 -8.76 15.60 31.04
C GLU A 323 -8.59 14.38 30.14
N TRP A 324 -7.68 14.52 29.16
CA TRP A 324 -7.25 13.44 28.29
C TRP A 324 -5.99 12.77 28.79
N TRP A 325 -5.99 11.47 28.74
CA TRP A 325 -4.86 10.61 29.07
C TRP A 325 -4.64 9.66 27.89
N MET A 326 -3.45 9.72 27.28
CA MET A 326 -3.09 8.90 26.12
C MET A 326 -1.77 8.20 26.40
N GLY A 327 -1.77 6.89 26.34
CA GLY A 327 -0.64 6.04 26.66
C GLY A 327 -0.31 5.06 25.53
N GLY A 328 0.97 4.78 25.37
CA GLY A 328 1.42 3.91 24.29
C GLY A 328 2.79 3.27 24.55
N THR A 329 3.60 3.17 23.51
CA THR A 329 4.95 2.59 23.59
C THR A 329 5.98 3.52 24.22
N ASN A 330 5.75 4.83 24.18
CA ASN A 330 6.69 5.86 24.65
C ASN A 330 6.10 6.76 25.74
N GLY A 331 5.51 6.15 26.76
CA GLY A 331 5.01 6.86 27.93
C GLY A 331 3.55 7.28 27.86
N LEU A 332 3.20 8.21 28.71
CA LEU A 332 1.83 8.66 29.00
C LEU A 332 1.73 10.17 28.85
N ILE A 333 0.84 10.61 27.97
CA ILE A 333 0.56 12.02 27.71
C ILE A 333 -0.74 12.40 28.42
N ARG A 334 -0.73 13.51 29.17
CA ARG A 334 -1.91 14.09 29.81
C ARG A 334 -2.10 15.52 29.30
N PHE A 335 -3.32 15.92 28.98
CA PHE A 335 -3.67 17.27 28.58
C PHE A 335 -5.14 17.59 28.79
N THR A 336 -5.48 18.87 28.74
CA THR A 336 -6.83 19.39 28.56
C THR A 336 -6.95 20.06 27.22
N ARG A 337 -8.14 20.10 26.63
CA ARG A 337 -8.41 20.76 25.35
C ARG A 337 -9.55 21.76 25.50
N ASN A 338 -9.33 22.96 24.98
CA ASN A 338 -10.34 24.01 24.88
C ASN A 338 -10.34 24.63 23.47
N ALA A 339 -11.04 25.74 23.29
CA ALA A 339 -11.09 26.47 22.01
C ALA A 339 -9.72 27.04 21.58
N GLU A 340 -8.81 27.27 22.54
CA GLU A 340 -7.48 27.83 22.29
C GLU A 340 -6.44 26.72 21.97
N GLY A 341 -6.83 25.43 22.05
CA GLY A 341 -5.96 24.31 21.76
C GLY A 341 -5.70 23.37 22.94
N TYR A 342 -4.49 22.81 22.99
CA TYR A 342 -4.06 21.87 24.03
C TYR A 342 -3.41 22.61 25.20
N GLN A 343 -3.92 22.35 26.40
CA GLN A 343 -3.50 23.02 27.63
C GLN A 343 -3.03 21.99 28.65
N ASN A 344 -2.16 22.43 29.62
CA ASN A 344 -1.68 21.60 30.73
C ASN A 344 -1.03 20.31 30.27
N VAL A 345 -0.32 20.34 29.13
CA VAL A 345 0.32 19.16 28.55
C VAL A 345 1.43 18.66 29.45
N ALA A 346 1.38 17.38 29.81
CA ALA A 346 2.43 16.71 30.54
C ALA A 346 2.72 15.35 29.90
N TRP A 347 3.99 15.03 29.75
CA TRP A 347 4.43 13.73 29.23
C TRP A 347 5.22 12.99 30.31
N TYR A 348 4.65 11.89 30.80
CA TYR A 348 5.24 11.05 31.83
C TYR A 348 5.99 9.88 31.18
N LYS A 349 7.24 9.70 31.57
CA LYS A 349 8.13 8.63 31.10
C LYS A 349 8.83 7.98 32.30
N GLN A 350 9.42 6.82 32.11
CA GLN A 350 10.17 6.09 33.13
C GLN A 350 11.29 6.94 33.75
N ASN A 351 11.91 7.81 32.99
CA ASN A 351 13.02 8.67 33.42
C ASN A 351 12.59 10.10 33.79
N SER A 352 11.28 10.36 33.90
CA SER A 352 10.78 11.69 34.27
C SER A 352 11.15 12.03 35.70
N SER A 353 11.73 13.19 35.93
CA SER A 353 12.19 13.64 37.27
C SER A 353 11.06 13.92 38.25
N ALA A 354 9.91 14.41 37.77
CA ALA A 354 8.79 14.81 38.61
C ALA A 354 7.85 13.65 38.98
N PHE A 355 7.55 12.74 38.02
CA PHE A 355 6.61 11.64 38.19
C PHE A 355 7.01 10.48 37.27
N PRO A 356 8.00 9.66 37.66
CA PRO A 356 8.46 8.56 36.82
C PRO A 356 7.40 7.48 36.71
N LEU A 357 7.08 7.05 35.48
CA LEU A 357 6.35 5.81 35.25
C LEU A 357 7.22 4.61 35.60
N SER A 358 6.59 3.52 36.00
CA SER A 358 7.29 2.24 36.22
C SER A 358 7.86 1.67 34.93
N HIS A 359 7.22 1.95 33.77
CA HIS A 359 7.67 1.58 32.44
C HIS A 359 7.03 2.47 31.36
N ASN A 360 7.72 2.71 30.25
CA ASN A 360 7.19 3.55 29.17
C ASN A 360 6.01 2.93 28.41
N ARG A 361 5.92 1.59 28.35
CA ARG A 361 4.82 0.93 27.64
C ARG A 361 3.58 0.89 28.51
N VAL A 362 2.59 1.71 28.16
CA VAL A 362 1.29 1.80 28.81
C VAL A 362 0.29 0.86 28.13
N ARG A 363 -0.38 0.01 28.90
CA ARG A 363 -1.35 -0.99 28.42
C ARG A 363 -2.80 -0.58 28.62
N LYS A 364 -3.10 0.00 29.80
CA LYS A 364 -4.44 0.44 30.17
C LYS A 364 -4.39 1.69 31.02
N ILE A 365 -5.39 2.54 30.85
CA ILE A 365 -5.66 3.71 31.69
C ILE A 365 -7.09 3.58 32.20
N TYR A 366 -7.30 3.74 33.50
CA TYR A 366 -8.60 3.58 34.15
C TYR A 366 -8.83 4.67 35.20
N GLU A 367 -10.01 5.30 35.19
CA GLU A 367 -10.44 6.25 36.22
C GLU A 367 -11.36 5.52 37.21
N ASP A 368 -10.99 5.51 38.48
CA ASP A 368 -11.79 4.86 39.52
C ASP A 368 -12.97 5.71 40.03
N HIS A 369 -13.70 5.22 41.01
CA HIS A 369 -14.90 5.91 41.54
C HIS A 369 -14.58 7.27 42.18
N ASP A 370 -13.39 7.42 42.76
CA ASP A 370 -12.94 8.66 43.41
C ASP A 370 -12.37 9.68 42.43
N GLY A 371 -12.17 9.27 41.18
CA GLY A 371 -11.59 10.08 40.10
C GLY A 371 -10.08 10.00 40.00
N ASP A 372 -9.44 9.09 40.74
CA ASP A 372 -8.03 8.81 40.62
C ASP A 372 -7.75 7.98 39.36
N VAL A 373 -6.54 8.10 38.82
CA VAL A 373 -6.19 7.44 37.54
C VAL A 373 -5.17 6.33 37.77
N TRP A 374 -5.51 5.14 37.29
CA TRP A 374 -4.68 3.95 37.32
C TRP A 374 -4.11 3.67 35.94
N ILE A 375 -2.82 3.35 35.89
CA ILE A 375 -2.08 3.13 34.63
C ILE A 375 -1.33 1.80 34.70
N CYS A 376 -1.73 0.84 33.89
CA CYS A 376 -1.07 -0.46 33.77
C CYS A 376 0.09 -0.39 32.76
N THR A 377 1.22 -0.96 33.15
CA THR A 377 2.44 -0.98 32.32
C THR A 377 3.08 -2.37 32.29
N ASP A 378 4.11 -2.54 31.45
CA ASP A 378 4.91 -3.76 31.42
C ASP A 378 5.83 -3.92 32.65
N HIS A 379 5.75 -3.01 33.63
CA HIS A 379 6.44 -3.12 34.91
C HIS A 379 5.59 -2.60 36.08
N GLY A 380 4.43 -3.24 36.32
CA GLY A 380 3.52 -2.91 37.41
C GLY A 380 2.47 -1.87 37.08
N ILE A 381 1.86 -1.34 38.14
CA ILE A 381 0.71 -0.43 38.08
C ILE A 381 1.12 0.90 38.67
N ASN A 382 0.79 1.97 37.98
CA ASN A 382 0.98 3.33 38.48
C ASN A 382 -0.39 3.89 38.89
N PHE A 383 -0.43 4.60 39.98
CA PHE A 383 -1.59 5.27 40.54
C PHE A 383 -1.32 6.78 40.61
N TYR A 384 -2.15 7.54 39.97
CA TYR A 384 -2.13 8.99 40.03
C TYR A 384 -3.24 9.48 40.95
N ASP A 385 -2.86 9.96 42.13
CA ASP A 385 -3.75 10.60 43.08
C ASP A 385 -4.06 12.01 42.59
N ARG A 386 -5.30 12.27 42.27
CA ARG A 386 -5.73 13.54 41.70
C ARG A 386 -5.68 14.66 42.73
N SER A 387 -5.91 14.38 44.02
CA SER A 387 -5.95 15.34 45.08
C SER A 387 -4.56 15.88 45.43
N SER A 388 -3.58 15.01 45.54
CA SER A 388 -2.19 15.35 45.85
C SER A 388 -1.35 15.59 44.58
N ARG A 389 -1.86 15.19 43.39
CA ARG A 389 -1.16 15.20 42.11
C ARG A 389 0.15 14.41 42.13
N GLN A 390 0.19 13.32 42.92
CA GLN A 390 1.36 12.45 43.06
C GLN A 390 1.12 11.12 42.34
N MET A 391 2.20 10.54 41.83
CA MET A 391 2.20 9.20 41.24
C MET A 391 2.92 8.22 42.16
N ARG A 392 2.30 7.03 42.35
CA ARG A 392 2.86 5.91 43.13
C ARG A 392 2.85 4.67 42.28
N ASN A 393 3.81 3.76 42.51
CA ASN A 393 3.94 2.52 41.75
C ASN A 393 3.72 1.30 42.65
N PHE A 394 3.05 0.28 42.11
CA PHE A 394 2.71 -0.94 42.83
C PHE A 394 3.03 -2.19 42.00
N ILE A 395 3.57 -3.21 42.65
CA ILE A 395 3.58 -4.59 42.16
C ILE A 395 2.93 -5.45 43.27
N VAL A 396 1.85 -6.14 42.89
CA VAL A 396 1.10 -7.00 43.82
C VAL A 396 1.44 -8.46 43.55
N TYR A 397 1.61 -9.24 44.59
CA TYR A 397 1.97 -10.66 44.55
C TYR A 397 0.82 -11.53 45.07
N ASP A 398 0.76 -12.77 44.65
CA ASP A 398 -0.04 -13.78 45.29
C ASP A 398 0.60 -14.22 46.63
N LYS A 399 -0.11 -15.00 47.47
CA LYS A 399 0.38 -15.45 48.77
C LYS A 399 1.65 -16.32 48.67
N SER A 400 1.89 -16.97 47.53
CA SER A 400 3.07 -17.80 47.31
C SER A 400 4.29 -17.04 46.78
N GLY A 401 4.09 -15.80 46.34
CA GLY A 401 5.11 -15.00 45.67
C GLY A 401 5.44 -15.44 44.24
N LYS A 402 4.73 -16.44 43.72
CA LYS A 402 4.99 -17.00 42.40
C LYS A 402 4.42 -16.15 41.27
N TYR A 403 3.26 -15.55 41.47
CA TYR A 403 2.56 -14.73 40.49
C TYR A 403 2.52 -13.28 40.94
N SER A 404 2.58 -12.36 39.99
CA SER A 404 2.56 -10.92 40.29
C SER A 404 1.89 -10.10 39.21
N THR A 405 1.61 -8.83 39.53
CA THR A 405 1.17 -7.81 38.56
C THR A 405 2.33 -7.08 37.90
N ALA A 406 3.52 -7.66 37.86
CA ALA A 406 4.66 -7.04 37.18
C ALA A 406 4.36 -6.70 35.71
N TRP A 407 3.62 -7.56 35.00
CA TRP A 407 3.07 -7.27 33.68
C TRP A 407 1.56 -7.01 33.79
N ALA A 408 1.20 -5.78 34.15
CA ALA A 408 -0.20 -5.39 34.34
C ALA A 408 -0.84 -5.01 33.01
N TYR A 409 -1.90 -5.70 32.63
CA TYR A 409 -2.58 -5.51 31.34
C TYR A 409 -3.92 -4.80 31.45
N ASP A 410 -4.66 -5.03 32.53
CA ASP A 410 -5.93 -4.36 32.77
C ASP A 410 -6.20 -4.16 34.27
N ILE A 411 -7.08 -3.20 34.59
CA ILE A 411 -7.45 -2.83 35.96
C ILE A 411 -8.86 -2.27 35.95
N LEU A 412 -9.62 -2.59 37.02
CA LEU A 412 -10.94 -1.98 37.28
C LEU A 412 -11.25 -1.99 38.79
N GLN A 413 -12.19 -1.15 39.16
CA GLN A 413 -12.74 -1.12 40.50
C GLN A 413 -14.16 -1.70 40.52
N ASP A 414 -14.47 -2.63 41.44
CA ASP A 414 -15.80 -3.19 41.57
C ASP A 414 -16.75 -2.32 42.43
N LYS A 415 -18.04 -2.67 42.46
CA LYS A 415 -19.05 -1.93 43.24
C LYS A 415 -18.80 -1.89 44.75
N LYS A 416 -17.88 -2.71 45.29
CA LYS A 416 -17.46 -2.73 46.68
C LYS A 416 -16.18 -1.92 46.95
N GLY A 417 -15.66 -1.22 45.93
CA GLY A 417 -14.43 -0.45 46.01
C GLY A 417 -13.14 -1.25 45.91
N ARG A 418 -13.20 -2.56 45.67
CA ARG A 418 -12.00 -3.38 45.50
C ARG A 418 -11.41 -3.21 44.13
N ILE A 419 -10.06 -3.21 44.04
CA ILE A 419 -9.31 -3.13 42.80
C ILE A 419 -9.03 -4.54 42.27
N TRP A 420 -9.42 -4.77 41.03
CA TRP A 420 -9.16 -5.98 40.26
C TRP A 420 -8.07 -5.69 39.26
N MET A 421 -7.01 -6.50 39.26
CA MET A 421 -5.80 -6.30 38.47
C MET A 421 -5.54 -7.54 37.64
N GLY A 422 -5.51 -7.39 36.30
CA GLY A 422 -5.19 -8.45 35.36
C GLY A 422 -3.72 -8.43 34.97
N SER A 423 -3.07 -9.59 35.02
CA SER A 423 -1.67 -9.74 34.64
C SER A 423 -1.52 -10.65 33.42
N TYR A 424 -0.55 -10.33 32.53
CA TYR A 424 -0.30 -11.11 31.32
C TYR A 424 0.08 -12.58 31.60
N GLN A 425 0.79 -12.84 32.71
CA GLN A 425 1.21 -14.21 33.10
C GLN A 425 0.88 -14.55 34.52
N GLY A 426 0.11 -13.72 35.22
CA GLY A 426 -0.20 -13.87 36.62
C GLY A 426 -1.65 -14.19 36.95
N GLY A 427 -2.56 -14.14 35.98
CA GLY A 427 -4.00 -14.26 36.28
C GLY A 427 -4.60 -12.96 36.84
N VAL A 428 -5.61 -13.07 37.73
CA VAL A 428 -6.33 -11.93 38.28
C VAL A 428 -6.08 -11.81 39.80
N PHE A 429 -5.69 -10.62 40.21
CA PHE A 429 -5.48 -10.24 41.62
C PHE A 429 -6.59 -9.32 42.06
N VAL A 430 -7.06 -9.48 43.31
CA VAL A 430 -8.11 -8.65 43.92
C VAL A 430 -7.67 -8.14 45.26
N MET A 431 -7.85 -6.85 45.49
CA MET A 431 -7.38 -6.20 46.71
C MET A 431 -8.26 -4.99 47.07
N ASP A 432 -8.38 -4.72 48.35
CA ASP A 432 -8.98 -3.46 48.84
C ASP A 432 -8.11 -2.26 48.47
N LYS A 433 -8.75 -1.17 47.99
CA LYS A 433 -8.04 0.06 47.54
C LYS A 433 -7.21 0.66 48.68
N ALA A 434 -7.80 0.78 49.89
CA ALA A 434 -7.12 1.40 51.03
C ALA A 434 -5.94 0.56 51.52
N ALA A 435 -6.07 -0.76 51.48
CA ALA A 435 -4.99 -1.68 51.85
C ALA A 435 -3.83 -1.56 50.83
N LEU A 436 -4.11 -1.49 49.50
CA LEU A 436 -3.10 -1.29 48.49
C LEU A 436 -2.38 0.08 48.64
N LEU A 437 -3.14 1.13 48.89
CA LEU A 437 -2.56 2.47 49.10
C LEU A 437 -1.78 2.61 50.41
N SER A 438 -2.03 1.77 51.40
CA SER A 438 -1.24 1.68 52.67
C SER A 438 0.08 0.91 52.50
N GLY A 439 0.37 0.37 51.26
CA GLY A 439 1.60 -0.34 50.97
C GLY A 439 1.52 -1.88 51.10
N LYS A 440 0.34 -2.47 51.24
CA LYS A 440 0.16 -3.91 51.20
C LYS A 440 0.43 -4.42 49.77
N THR A 441 1.32 -5.39 49.61
CA THR A 441 1.72 -5.98 48.32
C THR A 441 1.21 -7.40 48.08
N ILE A 442 0.54 -8.01 49.03
CA ILE A 442 -0.03 -9.35 48.92
C ILE A 442 -1.53 -9.25 48.71
N ALA A 443 -2.00 -9.82 47.56
CA ALA A 443 -3.41 -9.80 47.19
C ALA A 443 -4.31 -10.55 48.18
N ASP A 444 -5.53 -10.05 48.39
CA ASP A 444 -6.56 -10.69 49.21
C ASP A 444 -7.07 -11.97 48.54
N TRP A 445 -7.28 -11.92 47.20
CA TRP A 445 -7.62 -13.05 46.34
C TRP A 445 -6.78 -13.04 45.07
N HIS A 446 -6.49 -14.28 44.64
CA HIS A 446 -5.79 -14.50 43.37
C HIS A 446 -6.45 -15.64 42.60
N TYR A 447 -6.68 -15.40 41.30
CA TYR A 447 -7.20 -16.39 40.35
C TYR A 447 -6.12 -16.78 39.38
N SER A 448 -5.79 -18.06 39.32
CA SER A 448 -4.90 -18.65 38.32
C SER A 448 -5.65 -19.65 37.44
N ASP A 449 -4.93 -20.34 36.57
CA ASP A 449 -5.41 -21.46 35.75
C ASP A 449 -5.58 -22.79 36.52
N LYS A 450 -5.36 -22.78 37.84
CA LYS A 450 -5.39 -23.95 38.66
C LYS A 450 -6.36 -23.80 39.83
N GLY A 451 -6.95 -24.93 40.31
CA GLY A 451 -7.81 -24.97 41.46
C GLY A 451 -9.30 -24.98 41.11
N LYS A 452 -10.17 -24.97 42.17
CA LYS A 452 -11.62 -25.12 42.03
C LYS A 452 -12.31 -23.96 41.31
N ASN A 453 -11.72 -22.75 41.34
CA ASN A 453 -12.19 -21.55 40.68
C ASN A 453 -11.14 -21.08 39.67
N ALA A 454 -10.64 -21.98 38.82
CA ALA A 454 -9.62 -21.68 37.85
C ALA A 454 -10.17 -20.85 36.67
N LEU A 455 -9.36 -19.90 36.20
CA LEU A 455 -9.55 -19.25 34.93
C LEU A 455 -9.20 -20.23 33.79
N SER A 456 -9.68 -19.96 32.60
CA SER A 456 -9.31 -20.73 31.38
C SER A 456 -7.84 -20.58 30.96
N GLY A 457 -7.12 -19.62 31.55
CA GLY A 457 -5.70 -19.36 31.29
C GLY A 457 -5.15 -18.25 32.18
N LEU A 458 -3.82 -18.12 32.24
CA LEU A 458 -3.12 -17.09 33.03
C LEU A 458 -2.98 -15.74 32.33
N HIS A 459 -3.05 -15.74 31.00
CA HIS A 459 -2.88 -14.52 30.19
C HIS A 459 -4.16 -13.70 30.19
N VAL A 460 -4.28 -12.75 31.12
CA VAL A 460 -5.42 -11.83 31.16
C VAL A 460 -5.22 -10.73 30.12
N GLY A 461 -6.13 -10.65 29.15
CA GLY A 461 -6.16 -9.57 28.15
C GLY A 461 -6.92 -8.36 28.67
N GLN A 462 -8.19 -8.53 28.96
CA GLN A 462 -9.09 -7.44 29.41
C GLN A 462 -10.07 -7.93 30.46
N MET A 463 -10.53 -6.98 31.29
CA MET A 463 -11.56 -7.18 32.31
C MET A 463 -12.61 -6.10 32.21
N VAL A 464 -13.89 -6.46 32.30
CA VAL A 464 -15.00 -5.52 32.31
C VAL A 464 -16.06 -5.95 33.31
N MET A 465 -16.85 -5.00 33.83
CA MET A 465 -17.91 -5.26 34.74
C MET A 465 -19.28 -5.10 34.06
N ASP A 466 -20.14 -6.09 34.19
CA ASP A 466 -21.50 -6.04 33.64
C ASP A 466 -22.48 -5.25 34.51
N GLY A 467 -23.67 -5.02 34.01
CA GLY A 467 -24.74 -4.31 34.74
C GLY A 467 -25.13 -4.94 36.05
N LYS A 468 -24.99 -6.26 36.21
CA LYS A 468 -25.21 -7.00 37.46
C LYS A 468 -24.01 -6.97 38.41
N GLY A 469 -22.88 -6.36 38.02
CA GLY A 469 -21.65 -6.26 38.79
C GLY A 469 -20.78 -7.52 38.76
N ARG A 470 -20.98 -8.41 37.77
CA ARG A 470 -20.09 -9.56 37.53
C ARG A 470 -18.88 -9.08 36.74
N ILE A 471 -17.72 -9.66 37.04
CA ILE A 471 -16.47 -9.35 36.38
C ILE A 471 -16.23 -10.34 35.25
N TRP A 472 -16.13 -9.87 34.02
CA TRP A 472 -15.82 -10.69 32.86
C TRP A 472 -14.35 -10.52 32.54
N VAL A 473 -13.66 -11.65 32.29
CA VAL A 473 -12.21 -11.71 32.11
C VAL A 473 -11.89 -12.45 30.81
N SER A 474 -11.20 -11.82 29.90
CA SER A 474 -10.64 -12.48 28.72
C SER A 474 -9.24 -13.04 29.00
N THR A 475 -9.00 -14.29 28.62
CA THR A 475 -7.71 -14.97 28.79
C THR A 475 -7.10 -15.43 27.47
N TYR A 476 -7.34 -14.73 26.37
CA TYR A 476 -6.98 -15.10 24.97
C TYR A 476 -7.58 -16.42 24.49
N THR A 477 -7.73 -17.41 25.38
CA THR A 477 -8.27 -18.73 25.05
C THR A 477 -9.77 -18.81 25.20
N ARG A 478 -10.31 -18.13 26.23
CA ARG A 478 -11.76 -18.12 26.56
C ARG A 478 -12.16 -16.91 27.38
N LEU A 479 -13.46 -16.68 27.41
CA LEU A 479 -14.10 -15.72 28.30
C LEU A 479 -14.49 -16.37 29.63
N ASN A 480 -14.22 -15.70 30.74
CA ASN A 480 -14.55 -16.11 32.07
C ASN A 480 -15.46 -15.07 32.72
N CYS A 481 -16.42 -15.50 33.52
CA CYS A 481 -17.29 -14.63 34.30
C CYS A 481 -17.13 -14.93 35.78
N ILE A 482 -16.76 -13.93 36.57
CA ILE A 482 -16.54 -14.05 38.01
C ILE A 482 -17.64 -13.30 38.76
N ASN A 483 -18.30 -13.95 39.72
CA ASN A 483 -19.23 -13.29 40.60
C ASN A 483 -18.48 -12.76 41.84
N PRO A 484 -18.36 -11.44 42.02
CA PRO A 484 -17.56 -10.84 43.08
C PRO A 484 -18.19 -10.97 44.47
N ASN A 485 -19.43 -11.47 44.61
CA ASN A 485 -20.08 -11.72 45.90
C ASN A 485 -19.70 -13.07 46.48
N ASN A 486 -19.58 -14.11 45.68
CA ASN A 486 -19.25 -15.46 46.11
C ASN A 486 -17.93 -15.96 45.55
N MET A 487 -17.21 -15.12 44.81
CA MET A 487 -15.88 -15.36 44.22
C MET A 487 -15.82 -16.62 43.34
N LYS A 488 -16.95 -17.07 42.76
CA LYS A 488 -17.01 -18.21 41.84
C LYS A 488 -16.74 -17.78 40.38
N VAL A 489 -15.95 -18.60 39.69
CA VAL A 489 -15.64 -18.46 38.25
C VAL A 489 -16.54 -19.38 37.43
N VAL A 490 -17.07 -18.86 36.34
CA VAL A 490 -17.77 -19.61 35.27
C VAL A 490 -17.03 -19.37 33.98
N GLN A 491 -16.53 -20.42 33.34
CA GLN A 491 -15.97 -20.33 31.99
C GLN A 491 -17.12 -20.31 30.99
N VAL A 492 -17.20 -19.27 30.17
CA VAL A 492 -18.30 -19.04 29.21
C VAL A 492 -18.20 -20.04 28.08
N ALA A 493 -19.29 -20.72 27.74
CA ALA A 493 -19.34 -21.67 26.63
C ALA A 493 -19.26 -20.92 25.30
N ASN A 494 -18.63 -21.56 24.29
CA ASN A 494 -18.49 -21.05 22.92
C ASN A 494 -17.85 -19.66 22.82
N SER A 495 -16.83 -19.40 23.64
CA SER A 495 -16.09 -18.14 23.67
C SER A 495 -14.61 -18.35 23.35
N ASP A 496 -14.32 -19.01 22.24
CA ASP A 496 -12.94 -19.25 21.81
C ASP A 496 -12.33 -17.94 21.30
N VAL A 497 -11.07 -17.71 21.50
CA VAL A 497 -10.28 -16.54 21.06
C VAL A 497 -10.95 -15.18 21.29
N VAL A 498 -10.61 -14.52 22.37
CA VAL A 498 -11.12 -13.16 22.71
C VAL A 498 -10.05 -12.12 22.39
N ASN A 499 -10.27 -11.32 21.32
CA ASN A 499 -9.36 -10.25 20.94
C ASN A 499 -9.66 -8.94 21.68
N TYR A 500 -10.94 -8.63 21.89
CA TYR A 500 -11.36 -7.41 22.58
C TYR A 500 -12.63 -7.65 23.41
N LEU A 501 -12.72 -6.97 24.55
CA LEU A 501 -13.84 -7.07 25.49
C LEU A 501 -14.22 -5.69 26.00
N MET A 502 -15.52 -5.35 25.96
CA MET A 502 -16.05 -4.12 26.53
C MET A 502 -17.44 -4.32 27.16
N ALA A 503 -17.84 -3.41 28.03
CA ALA A 503 -19.21 -3.28 28.51
C ALA A 503 -19.86 -2.06 27.85
N ASP A 504 -21.11 -2.20 27.39
CA ASP A 504 -21.88 -1.07 26.90
C ASP A 504 -22.54 -0.28 28.05
N SER A 505 -23.15 0.85 27.72
CA SER A 505 -23.85 1.71 28.67
C SER A 505 -25.06 1.05 29.34
N LYS A 506 -25.59 -0.04 28.79
CA LYS A 506 -26.65 -0.87 29.35
C LYS A 506 -26.12 -2.00 30.22
N GLY A 507 -24.81 -2.14 30.33
CA GLY A 507 -24.13 -3.19 31.08
C GLY A 507 -24.09 -4.55 30.39
N ASN A 508 -24.37 -4.63 29.05
CA ASN A 508 -24.15 -5.84 28.28
C ASN A 508 -22.65 -5.97 27.96
N ILE A 509 -22.20 -7.20 27.74
CA ILE A 509 -20.80 -7.49 27.43
C ILE A 509 -20.62 -7.77 25.95
N TRP A 510 -19.72 -7.05 25.32
CA TRP A 510 -19.38 -7.21 23.92
C TRP A 510 -17.99 -7.83 23.80
N MET A 511 -17.92 -8.93 23.07
CA MET A 511 -16.72 -9.70 22.82
C MET A 511 -16.43 -9.69 21.31
N GLY A 512 -15.23 -9.25 20.94
CA GLY A 512 -14.72 -9.33 19.57
C GLY A 512 -13.76 -10.49 19.42
N ASP A 513 -13.91 -11.27 18.36
CA ASP A 513 -13.03 -12.36 17.95
C ASP A 513 -12.33 -12.08 16.59
N ASN A 514 -11.87 -13.13 15.89
CA ASN A 514 -11.17 -13.00 14.60
C ASN A 514 -12.09 -12.72 13.41
N ARG A 515 -13.43 -12.82 13.58
CA ARG A 515 -14.38 -12.68 12.46
C ARG A 515 -15.70 -12.04 12.89
N SER A 516 -15.98 -11.99 14.18
CA SER A 516 -17.31 -11.62 14.66
C SER A 516 -17.26 -10.82 15.96
N VAL A 517 -18.40 -10.24 16.29
CA VAL A 517 -18.66 -9.59 17.57
C VAL A 517 -19.89 -10.22 18.20
N THR A 518 -19.77 -10.65 19.45
CA THR A 518 -20.85 -11.27 20.22
C THR A 518 -21.23 -10.39 21.40
N CYS A 519 -22.52 -10.05 21.52
CA CYS A 519 -23.10 -9.37 22.68
C CYS A 519 -23.71 -10.38 23.64
N TYR A 520 -23.27 -10.42 24.87
CA TYR A 520 -23.86 -11.17 25.97
C TYR A 520 -24.75 -10.23 26.80
N TYR A 521 -26.04 -10.53 26.86
CA TYR A 521 -27.00 -9.66 27.53
C TYR A 521 -26.93 -9.80 29.05
N ALA A 522 -26.70 -8.70 29.76
CA ALA A 522 -26.63 -8.68 31.23
C ALA A 522 -27.94 -9.13 31.89
N ALA A 523 -29.10 -8.74 31.30
CA ALA A 523 -30.43 -9.11 31.79
C ALA A 523 -30.87 -10.52 31.37
N GLY A 524 -30.16 -11.16 30.42
CA GLY A 524 -30.54 -12.43 29.84
C GLY A 524 -30.47 -13.60 30.81
N SER A 525 -31.13 -14.71 30.43
CA SER A 525 -31.07 -15.98 31.18
C SER A 525 -29.68 -16.60 31.12
N VAL A 526 -29.28 -17.23 32.22
CA VAL A 526 -28.04 -18.00 32.32
C VAL A 526 -28.40 -19.48 32.55
N LEU A 527 -28.03 -20.33 31.61
CA LEU A 527 -28.23 -21.78 31.71
C LEU A 527 -26.85 -22.45 31.81
N GLY A 528 -26.47 -22.86 33.02
CA GLY A 528 -25.11 -23.38 33.31
C GLY A 528 -24.05 -22.30 33.03
N ASN A 529 -23.19 -22.54 32.02
CA ASN A 529 -22.16 -21.62 31.54
C ASN A 529 -22.56 -20.88 30.24
N SER A 530 -23.80 -21.04 29.75
CA SER A 530 -24.29 -20.36 28.56
C SER A 530 -25.06 -19.09 28.92
N PHE A 531 -24.75 -18.00 28.25
CA PHE A 531 -25.39 -16.70 28.42
C PHE A 531 -26.20 -16.38 27.17
N SER A 532 -27.33 -15.68 27.31
CA SER A 532 -28.09 -15.18 26.16
C SER A 532 -27.23 -14.20 25.36
N SER A 533 -27.08 -14.44 24.07
CA SER A 533 -26.18 -13.67 23.21
C SER A 533 -26.72 -13.50 21.79
N LYS A 534 -26.19 -12.51 21.08
CA LYS A 534 -26.36 -12.30 19.64
C LYS A 534 -25.00 -11.99 19.01
N THR A 535 -24.77 -12.53 17.83
CA THR A 535 -23.50 -12.39 17.12
C THR A 535 -23.70 -11.67 15.77
N TRP A 536 -22.78 -10.79 15.43
CA TRP A 536 -22.67 -10.10 14.16
C TRP A 536 -21.37 -10.48 13.48
N GLN A 537 -21.40 -10.74 12.17
CA GLN A 537 -20.20 -11.03 11.37
C GLN A 537 -19.50 -9.72 10.98
N ILE A 538 -18.21 -9.63 11.25
CA ILE A 538 -17.36 -8.48 10.92
C ILE A 538 -16.48 -8.76 9.70
N GLY A 539 -16.09 -10.03 9.50
CA GLY A 539 -15.24 -10.42 8.36
C GLY A 539 -13.73 -10.35 8.65
N GLY A 540 -13.31 -9.65 9.70
CA GLY A 540 -11.92 -9.50 10.08
C GLY A 540 -11.70 -9.51 11.59
N LYS A 541 -10.43 -9.53 12.00
CA LYS A 541 -10.01 -9.53 13.41
C LYS A 541 -10.40 -8.21 14.07
N VAL A 542 -11.23 -8.28 15.12
CA VAL A 542 -11.61 -7.12 15.92
C VAL A 542 -10.40 -6.63 16.73
N SER A 543 -9.99 -5.39 16.51
CA SER A 543 -8.86 -4.77 17.20
C SER A 543 -9.30 -3.96 18.42
N THR A 544 -10.42 -3.22 18.31
CA THR A 544 -10.96 -2.39 19.39
C THR A 544 -12.43 -2.09 19.20
N MET A 545 -13.15 -1.73 20.25
CA MET A 545 -14.58 -1.37 20.22
C MET A 545 -14.89 -0.24 21.22
N CYS A 546 -15.95 0.53 20.94
CA CYS A 546 -16.46 1.59 21.81
C CYS A 546 -17.99 1.72 21.71
N ASP A 547 -18.66 1.96 22.83
CA ASP A 547 -20.05 2.36 22.88
C ASP A 547 -20.15 3.88 22.65
N VAL A 548 -20.81 4.25 21.56
CA VAL A 548 -21.05 5.63 21.17
C VAL A 548 -22.56 5.86 21.11
N GLU A 549 -23.11 6.41 22.17
CA GLU A 549 -24.55 6.72 22.29
C GLU A 549 -25.48 5.52 22.01
N GLY A 550 -25.05 4.33 22.45
CA GLY A 550 -25.80 3.08 22.29
C GLY A 550 -25.60 2.36 20.97
N LYS A 551 -24.76 2.89 20.06
CA LYS A 551 -24.24 2.20 18.88
C LYS A 551 -22.84 1.69 19.18
N ILE A 552 -22.51 0.50 18.72
CA ILE A 552 -21.20 -0.10 18.97
C ILE A 552 -20.32 0.11 17.76
N TRP A 553 -19.26 0.88 17.94
CA TRP A 553 -18.23 1.08 16.94
C TRP A 553 -17.19 0.01 17.09
N VAL A 554 -16.99 -0.78 16.06
CA VAL A 554 -16.07 -1.92 15.98
C VAL A 554 -15.02 -1.64 14.93
N VAL A 555 -13.76 -1.76 15.31
CA VAL A 555 -12.64 -1.54 14.41
C VAL A 555 -11.97 -2.86 14.07
N SER A 556 -11.76 -3.09 12.78
CA SER A 556 -11.03 -4.24 12.24
C SER A 556 -10.06 -3.75 11.15
N GLY A 557 -8.77 -3.70 11.45
CA GLY A 557 -7.80 -3.04 10.58
C GLY A 557 -8.14 -1.56 10.39
N ASN A 558 -8.30 -1.12 9.15
CA ASN A 558 -8.71 0.25 8.80
C ASN A 558 -10.23 0.38 8.56
N GLU A 559 -10.99 -0.67 8.80
CA GLU A 559 -12.46 -0.67 8.68
C GLU A 559 -13.10 -0.36 10.03
N CYS A 560 -14.14 0.49 10.01
CA CYS A 560 -15.05 0.70 11.13
C CYS A 560 -16.44 0.18 10.78
N CYS A 561 -16.94 -0.76 11.59
CA CYS A 561 -18.32 -1.23 11.54
C CYS A 561 -19.10 -0.63 12.72
N VAL A 562 -20.13 0.14 12.44
CA VAL A 562 -21.03 0.70 13.46
C VAL A 562 -22.25 -0.19 13.57
N ILE A 563 -22.29 -1.02 14.60
CA ILE A 563 -23.42 -1.90 14.88
C ILE A 563 -24.52 -1.09 15.57
N ASN A 564 -25.67 -1.03 14.96
CA ASN A 564 -26.88 -0.55 15.60
C ASN A 564 -27.67 -1.75 16.09
N PRO A 565 -27.78 -2.02 17.41
CA PRO A 565 -28.52 -3.18 17.92
C PRO A 565 -30.01 -3.21 17.55
N GLN A 566 -30.58 -2.05 17.18
CA GLN A 566 -31.99 -1.85 16.91
C GLN A 566 -32.35 -1.52 15.46
N GLY A 567 -31.32 -1.44 14.58
CA GLY A 567 -31.50 -1.05 13.17
C GLY A 567 -30.35 -1.54 12.28
N GLU A 568 -30.24 -0.92 11.12
CA GLU A 568 -29.17 -1.24 10.18
C GLU A 568 -27.81 -0.81 10.71
N SER A 569 -26.78 -1.65 10.47
CA SER A 569 -25.39 -1.33 10.74
C SER A 569 -24.76 -0.61 9.54
N GLN A 570 -23.68 0.12 9.78
CA GLN A 570 -22.91 0.82 8.76
C GLN A 570 -21.45 0.40 8.79
N ARG A 571 -20.79 0.45 7.63
CA ARG A 571 -19.35 0.23 7.51
C ARG A 571 -18.71 1.35 6.70
N PHE A 572 -17.50 1.73 7.08
CA PHE A 572 -16.72 2.73 6.37
C PHE A 572 -15.24 2.56 6.67
N MET A 573 -14.38 3.13 5.82
CA MET A 573 -12.94 3.12 6.00
C MET A 573 -12.48 4.26 6.91
N ILE A 574 -11.49 3.98 7.75
CA ILE A 574 -10.87 4.96 8.65
C ILE A 574 -9.66 5.54 7.93
N PRO A 575 -9.62 6.84 7.68
CA PRO A 575 -8.49 7.47 7.00
C PRO A 575 -7.28 7.66 7.92
N SER A 576 -6.10 7.71 7.34
CA SER A 576 -4.84 8.20 7.92
C SER A 576 -4.21 7.41 9.07
N VAL A 577 -4.92 6.50 9.76
CA VAL A 577 -4.36 5.69 10.84
C VAL A 577 -4.88 4.26 10.82
N VAL A 578 -4.08 3.31 11.30
CA VAL A 578 -4.55 1.98 11.70
C VAL A 578 -4.87 2.04 13.20
N PRO A 579 -6.15 2.04 13.61
CA PRO A 579 -6.50 2.26 15.00
C PRO A 579 -6.13 1.06 15.88
N LEU A 580 -5.44 1.36 16.97
CA LEU A 580 -5.11 0.41 18.04
C LEU A 580 -6.00 0.58 19.29
N ASN A 581 -6.60 1.76 19.42
CA ASN A 581 -7.53 2.05 20.49
C ASN A 581 -8.60 3.05 20.02
N ILE A 582 -9.77 3.01 20.65
CA ILE A 582 -10.91 3.89 20.36
C ILE A 582 -11.48 4.47 21.65
N CYS A 583 -11.83 5.73 21.66
CA CYS A 583 -12.45 6.42 22.79
C CYS A 583 -13.48 7.45 22.30
N TYR A 584 -14.65 7.50 22.94
CA TYR A 584 -15.69 8.49 22.64
C TYR A 584 -15.64 9.67 23.61
N SER A 585 -15.59 10.86 23.07
CA SER A 585 -15.71 12.12 23.82
C SER A 585 -17.14 12.60 23.82
N ARG A 586 -17.79 12.57 24.99
CA ARG A 586 -19.15 13.12 25.16
C ARG A 586 -19.19 14.65 25.09
N GLN A 587 -18.07 15.31 25.31
CA GLN A 587 -17.99 16.78 25.30
C GLN A 587 -17.93 17.34 23.89
N THR A 588 -17.25 16.64 22.96
CA THR A 588 -17.06 17.12 21.59
C THR A 588 -17.89 16.32 20.57
N HIS A 589 -18.59 15.25 20.99
CA HIS A 589 -19.28 14.30 20.14
C HIS A 589 -18.38 13.68 19.05
N GLU A 590 -17.08 13.53 19.40
CA GLU A 590 -16.07 12.93 18.53
C GLU A 590 -15.68 11.54 19.01
N VAL A 591 -15.51 10.61 18.11
CA VAL A 591 -14.90 9.30 18.32
C VAL A 591 -13.43 9.42 17.97
N MET A 592 -12.56 9.24 18.93
CA MET A 592 -11.13 9.36 18.76
C MET A 592 -10.51 7.96 18.60
N MET A 593 -9.75 7.78 17.56
CA MET A 593 -9.08 6.51 17.20
C MET A 593 -7.58 6.73 17.18
N GLY A 594 -6.90 6.18 18.19
CA GLY A 594 -5.44 6.30 18.35
C GLY A 594 -4.69 5.27 17.53
N GLY A 595 -3.62 5.71 16.87
CA GLY A 595 -2.71 4.87 16.09
C GLY A 595 -1.25 5.26 16.35
N ASN A 596 -0.41 5.06 15.33
CA ASN A 596 0.98 5.51 15.36
C ASN A 596 1.03 7.03 15.27
N ASP A 597 1.78 7.64 16.18
CA ASP A 597 2.16 9.06 16.22
C ASP A 597 1.00 10.06 16.15
N GLY A 598 -0.23 9.61 16.39
CA GLY A 598 -1.40 10.46 16.34
C GLY A 598 -2.72 9.74 16.57
N TYR A 599 -3.78 10.51 16.38
CA TYR A 599 -5.14 9.97 16.39
C TYR A 599 -6.02 10.63 15.35
N VAL A 600 -7.04 9.91 14.91
CA VAL A 600 -8.14 10.45 14.11
C VAL A 600 -9.33 10.73 15.03
N ALA A 601 -9.90 11.92 14.94
CA ALA A 601 -11.19 12.26 15.55
C ALA A 601 -12.26 12.26 14.46
N ILE A 602 -13.32 11.47 14.64
CA ILE A 602 -14.44 11.33 13.70
C ILE A 602 -15.70 11.81 14.40
N SER A 603 -16.54 12.64 13.74
CA SER A 603 -17.83 13.02 14.29
C SER A 603 -18.73 11.78 14.48
N SER A 604 -19.41 11.67 15.63
CA SER A 604 -20.36 10.59 15.88
C SER A 604 -21.54 10.59 14.90
N ASP A 605 -21.82 11.73 14.23
CA ASP A 605 -22.89 11.91 13.24
C ASP A 605 -22.61 11.14 11.93
N VAL A 606 -21.37 10.77 11.67
CA VAL A 606 -21.01 10.03 10.47
C VAL A 606 -21.83 8.73 10.32
N ALA A 607 -22.17 8.11 11.42
CA ALA A 607 -23.01 6.92 11.47
C ALA A 607 -24.51 7.20 11.20
N GLN A 608 -24.92 8.44 10.93
CA GLN A 608 -26.30 8.82 10.63
C GLN A 608 -26.46 9.27 9.17
N LYS A 609 -25.36 9.52 8.44
CA LYS A 609 -25.38 9.94 7.03
C LYS A 609 -25.88 8.78 6.15
N PRO A 610 -26.74 9.05 5.15
CA PRO A 610 -27.22 8.00 4.25
C PRO A 610 -26.06 7.40 3.45
N LYS A 611 -26.15 6.10 3.19
CA LYS A 611 -25.19 5.38 2.35
C LYS A 611 -25.28 5.91 0.91
N GLN A 612 -24.16 6.40 0.39
CA GLN A 612 -23.99 6.64 -1.03
C GLN A 612 -22.93 5.66 -1.54
N PHE A 613 -23.35 4.71 -2.38
CA PHE A 613 -22.38 3.88 -3.11
C PHE A 613 -21.93 4.68 -4.33
N THR A 614 -20.69 5.08 -4.32
CA THR A 614 -20.08 5.79 -5.45
C THR A 614 -19.56 4.76 -6.45
N ARG A 615 -19.78 5.01 -7.73
CA ARG A 615 -19.15 4.24 -8.80
C ARG A 615 -17.64 4.41 -8.71
N LEU A 616 -16.92 3.30 -8.71
CA LEU A 616 -15.47 3.33 -8.71
C LEU A 616 -14.92 3.68 -10.10
N MET A 617 -13.75 4.28 -10.09
CA MET A 617 -12.98 4.62 -11.29
C MET A 617 -11.62 3.96 -11.23
N LEU A 618 -11.08 3.57 -12.39
CA LEU A 618 -9.71 3.10 -12.51
C LEU A 618 -8.76 4.31 -12.50
N ALA A 619 -8.00 4.46 -11.42
CA ALA A 619 -7.05 5.55 -11.24
C ALA A 619 -5.67 5.21 -11.83
N GLY A 620 -5.17 3.97 -11.62
CA GLY A 620 -3.87 3.52 -12.10
C GLY A 620 -3.82 2.04 -12.41
N ILE A 621 -2.87 1.65 -13.26
CA ILE A 621 -2.52 0.25 -13.53
C ILE A 621 -1.01 0.12 -13.35
N ILE A 622 -0.59 -0.81 -12.50
CA ILE A 622 0.82 -1.16 -12.30
C ILE A 622 1.02 -2.59 -12.80
N VAL A 623 1.95 -2.81 -13.71
CA VAL A 623 2.28 -4.12 -14.27
C VAL A 623 3.74 -4.42 -14.00
N ASN A 624 4.04 -5.54 -13.33
CA ASN A 624 5.41 -5.92 -12.90
C ASN A 624 6.16 -4.83 -12.13
N GLY A 625 5.43 -3.94 -11.41
CA GLY A 625 5.98 -2.84 -10.63
C GLY A 625 6.18 -1.53 -11.40
N GLU A 626 5.81 -1.48 -12.68
CA GLU A 626 5.88 -0.27 -13.52
C GLU A 626 4.47 0.23 -13.83
N ALA A 627 4.28 1.55 -13.77
CA ALA A 627 3.00 2.18 -14.11
C ALA A 627 2.73 2.04 -15.62
N ARG A 628 1.50 1.66 -15.98
CA ARG A 628 1.04 1.52 -17.37
C ARG A 628 -0.02 2.57 -17.67
N GLU A 629 0.22 3.37 -18.71
CA GLU A 629 -0.68 4.45 -19.10
C GLU A 629 -1.80 4.00 -20.04
N GLU A 630 -1.63 2.90 -20.79
CA GLU A 630 -2.64 2.41 -21.72
C GLU A 630 -3.88 1.88 -20.98
N ARG A 631 -5.05 2.45 -21.29
CA ARG A 631 -6.35 2.03 -20.82
C ARG A 631 -7.25 1.66 -22.00
N GLY A 632 -7.80 0.47 -21.96
CA GLY A 632 -8.77 -0.02 -22.96
C GLY A 632 -10.00 -0.59 -22.23
N GLU A 633 -11.04 -0.94 -22.99
CA GLU A 633 -12.21 -1.64 -22.46
C GLU A 633 -11.83 -3.03 -21.92
N ILE A 634 -10.76 -3.63 -22.43
CA ILE A 634 -10.20 -4.91 -21.97
C ILE A 634 -8.73 -4.68 -21.64
N LEU A 635 -8.31 -5.03 -20.44
CA LEU A 635 -6.91 -5.02 -20.03
C LEU A 635 -6.20 -6.24 -20.65
N LYS A 636 -5.38 -6.00 -21.68
CA LYS A 636 -4.59 -7.05 -22.32
C LYS A 636 -3.19 -7.10 -21.74
N LEU A 637 -2.84 -8.25 -21.17
CA LEU A 637 -1.54 -8.52 -20.57
C LEU A 637 -0.79 -9.59 -21.38
N LYS A 638 0.51 -9.44 -21.54
CA LYS A 638 1.36 -10.48 -22.10
C LYS A 638 1.58 -11.60 -21.08
N SER A 639 2.07 -12.73 -21.53
CA SER A 639 2.31 -13.89 -20.66
C SER A 639 3.32 -13.66 -19.54
N ASP A 640 4.20 -12.69 -19.69
CA ASP A 640 5.18 -12.23 -18.71
C ASP A 640 4.71 -11.03 -17.87
N GLU A 641 3.55 -10.46 -18.21
CA GLU A 641 2.88 -9.37 -17.49
C GLU A 641 1.79 -9.88 -16.54
N ASN A 642 2.02 -11.00 -15.89
CA ASN A 642 1.02 -11.69 -15.06
C ASN A 642 0.97 -11.25 -13.59
N ASN A 643 1.76 -10.23 -13.23
CA ASN A 643 1.70 -9.55 -11.95
C ASN A 643 1.22 -8.13 -12.17
N PHE A 644 0.07 -7.79 -11.66
CA PHE A 644 -0.48 -6.46 -11.83
C PHE A 644 -1.27 -5.99 -10.62
N THR A 645 -1.36 -4.67 -10.46
CA THR A 645 -2.20 -3.99 -9.47
C THR A 645 -3.10 -3.00 -10.19
N LEU A 646 -4.39 -3.10 -9.94
CA LEU A 646 -5.38 -2.12 -10.35
C LEU A 646 -5.64 -1.19 -9.18
N GLN A 647 -5.42 0.10 -9.38
CA GLN A 647 -5.68 1.14 -8.39
C GLN A 647 -7.02 1.79 -8.72
N LEU A 648 -8.01 1.52 -7.90
CA LEU A 648 -9.35 2.09 -8.05
C LEU A 648 -9.55 3.24 -7.06
N THR A 649 -10.45 4.14 -7.38
CA THR A 649 -10.79 5.28 -6.51
C THR A 649 -12.28 5.53 -6.47
N ASP A 650 -12.78 5.93 -5.32
CA ASP A 650 -14.11 6.47 -5.11
C ASP A 650 -14.12 8.01 -5.05
N LEU A 651 -12.97 8.64 -5.32
CA LEU A 651 -12.73 10.08 -5.25
C LEU A 651 -13.19 10.65 -3.89
N PRO A 652 -12.41 10.50 -2.81
CA PRO A 652 -12.81 10.84 -1.44
C PRO A 652 -12.81 12.37 -1.20
N PHE A 653 -13.33 13.14 -2.16
CA PHE A 653 -13.43 14.60 -2.10
C PHE A 653 -14.80 15.08 -1.60
N ALA A 654 -15.81 14.20 -1.66
CA ALA A 654 -17.12 14.44 -1.08
C ALA A 654 -17.08 14.25 0.45
N ASP A 655 -17.94 14.94 1.18
CA ASP A 655 -18.00 14.90 2.66
C ASP A 655 -18.76 13.66 3.19
N HIS A 656 -18.31 12.48 2.76
CA HIS A 656 -18.83 11.21 3.26
C HIS A 656 -17.69 10.19 3.39
N PRO A 657 -17.75 9.26 4.34
CA PRO A 657 -16.76 8.21 4.48
C PRO A 657 -16.79 7.24 3.29
N SER A 658 -15.62 6.80 2.87
CA SER A 658 -15.46 5.78 1.83
C SER A 658 -16.15 4.48 2.23
N ALA A 659 -16.83 3.84 1.27
CA ALA A 659 -17.47 2.55 1.48
C ALA A 659 -16.44 1.43 1.61
N VAL A 660 -16.86 0.30 2.16
CA VAL A 660 -16.08 -0.96 2.12
C VAL A 660 -16.42 -1.71 0.85
N TYR A 661 -15.45 -2.31 0.21
CA TYR A 661 -15.59 -2.99 -1.06
C TYR A 661 -15.15 -4.46 -0.95
N ALA A 662 -15.77 -5.32 -1.77
CA ALA A 662 -15.35 -6.69 -1.99
C ALA A 662 -15.19 -6.93 -3.49
N TYR A 663 -14.19 -7.73 -3.87
CA TYR A 663 -13.94 -8.04 -5.27
C TYR A 663 -13.77 -9.53 -5.49
N ARG A 664 -13.99 -9.96 -6.73
CA ARG A 664 -13.78 -11.32 -7.19
C ARG A 664 -13.37 -11.30 -8.65
N LEU A 665 -12.33 -12.05 -8.99
CA LEU A 665 -11.89 -12.30 -10.35
C LEU A 665 -12.46 -13.63 -10.84
N GLU A 666 -13.51 -13.59 -11.65
CA GLU A 666 -14.09 -14.79 -12.25
C GLU A 666 -13.07 -15.48 -13.17
N GLY A 667 -12.93 -16.78 -13.00
CA GLY A 667 -11.91 -17.57 -13.66
C GLY A 667 -10.66 -17.86 -12.81
N SER A 668 -10.48 -17.14 -11.68
CA SER A 668 -9.36 -17.34 -10.74
C SER A 668 -9.85 -17.57 -9.31
N ASP A 669 -10.74 -16.72 -8.81
CA ASP A 669 -11.14 -16.72 -7.41
C ASP A 669 -12.38 -17.58 -7.18
N HIS A 670 -12.38 -18.33 -6.08
CA HIS A 670 -13.55 -19.08 -5.62
C HIS A 670 -14.42 -18.25 -4.68
N ASP A 671 -13.79 -17.44 -3.81
CA ASP A 671 -14.43 -16.64 -2.77
C ASP A 671 -14.26 -15.14 -3.03
N TRP A 672 -15.05 -14.32 -2.33
CA TRP A 672 -14.93 -12.88 -2.34
C TRP A 672 -13.77 -12.43 -1.45
N HIS A 673 -12.95 -11.51 -1.98
CA HIS A 673 -11.89 -10.83 -1.25
C HIS A 673 -12.39 -9.47 -0.76
N TYR A 674 -12.17 -9.18 0.53
CA TYR A 674 -12.55 -7.89 1.12
C TYR A 674 -11.33 -6.98 1.17
N LEU A 675 -11.54 -5.72 0.80
CA LEU A 675 -10.49 -4.70 0.86
C LEU A 675 -10.38 -4.17 2.28
N ASN A 676 -9.18 -4.30 2.85
CA ASN A 676 -8.89 -3.96 4.25
C ASN A 676 -8.11 -2.65 4.41
N SER A 677 -7.86 -1.90 3.34
CA SER A 677 -7.10 -0.65 3.35
C SER A 677 -7.94 0.50 2.79
N GLY A 678 -7.58 1.73 3.12
CA GLY A 678 -8.18 2.94 2.55
C GLY A 678 -7.95 3.06 1.04
N ASN A 679 -6.94 2.39 0.52
CA ASN A 679 -6.66 2.27 -0.90
C ASN A 679 -7.45 1.12 -1.50
N ILE A 680 -8.06 1.34 -2.65
CA ILE A 680 -8.81 0.32 -3.38
C ILE A 680 -7.86 -0.33 -4.40
N ASP A 681 -6.76 -0.91 -3.90
CA ASP A 681 -5.73 -1.55 -4.71
C ASP A 681 -5.99 -3.06 -4.80
N ILE A 682 -6.22 -3.55 -6.02
CA ILE A 682 -6.48 -4.96 -6.30
C ILE A 682 -5.24 -5.55 -6.98
N THR A 683 -4.53 -6.44 -6.28
CA THR A 683 -3.27 -7.02 -6.76
C THR A 683 -3.42 -8.51 -7.03
N TYR A 684 -3.01 -8.93 -8.22
CA TYR A 684 -2.87 -10.33 -8.60
C TYR A 684 -1.42 -10.63 -8.98
N ASN A 685 -0.91 -11.75 -8.50
CA ASN A 685 0.46 -12.20 -8.77
C ASN A 685 0.43 -13.59 -9.38
N GLY A 686 1.11 -13.75 -10.52
CA GLY A 686 1.27 -15.05 -11.18
C GLY A 686 -0.02 -15.57 -11.82
N LEU A 687 -0.88 -14.68 -12.36
CA LEU A 687 -2.13 -15.06 -13.00
C LEU A 687 -1.85 -15.91 -14.25
N SER A 688 -2.54 -17.00 -14.42
CA SER A 688 -2.41 -17.90 -15.58
C SER A 688 -2.91 -17.21 -16.86
N TYR A 689 -2.51 -17.72 -18.03
CA TYR A 689 -3.10 -17.21 -19.29
C TYR A 689 -4.57 -17.63 -19.41
N GLY A 690 -5.39 -16.69 -19.86
CA GLY A 690 -6.85 -16.87 -19.97
C GLY A 690 -7.58 -15.54 -19.98
N ASP A 691 -8.89 -15.62 -20.10
CA ASP A 691 -9.79 -14.48 -20.02
C ASP A 691 -10.47 -14.49 -18.65
N TYR A 692 -10.51 -13.33 -18.00
CA TYR A 692 -11.02 -13.15 -16.66
C TYR A 692 -11.95 -11.95 -16.61
N HIS A 693 -12.91 -12.00 -15.69
CA HIS A 693 -13.82 -10.89 -15.43
C HIS A 693 -13.73 -10.45 -13.97
N LEU A 694 -13.21 -9.26 -13.73
CA LEU A 694 -13.14 -8.66 -12.41
C LEU A 694 -14.46 -7.96 -12.09
N THR A 695 -15.06 -8.28 -10.95
CA THR A 695 -16.20 -7.54 -10.40
C THR A 695 -15.87 -7.00 -9.02
N VAL A 696 -16.24 -5.74 -8.77
CA VAL A 696 -16.10 -5.07 -7.47
C VAL A 696 -17.47 -4.62 -7.01
N HIS A 697 -17.82 -4.98 -5.80
CA HIS A 697 -19.10 -4.69 -5.18
C HIS A 697 -18.91 -3.87 -3.91
N ALA A 698 -19.84 -2.99 -3.61
CA ALA A 698 -19.93 -2.37 -2.30
C ALA A 698 -20.44 -3.39 -1.27
N VAL A 699 -19.99 -3.24 -0.02
CA VAL A 699 -20.39 -4.08 1.11
C VAL A 699 -21.35 -3.31 2.01
N ASP A 700 -22.48 -3.89 2.35
CA ASP A 700 -23.46 -3.26 3.23
C ASP A 700 -23.00 -3.30 4.71
N GLY A 701 -23.80 -2.69 5.61
CA GLY A 701 -23.48 -2.65 7.03
C GLY A 701 -23.50 -4.02 7.72
N GLU A 702 -24.18 -5.01 7.14
CA GLU A 702 -24.20 -6.38 7.65
C GLU A 702 -23.06 -7.25 7.11
N GLY A 703 -22.22 -6.71 6.22
CA GLY A 703 -21.13 -7.42 5.59
C GLY A 703 -21.55 -8.25 4.37
N LYS A 704 -22.74 -8.01 3.82
CA LYS A 704 -23.23 -8.68 2.62
C LYS A 704 -22.81 -7.90 1.37
N ILE A 705 -22.56 -8.64 0.30
CA ILE A 705 -22.31 -8.09 -1.03
C ILE A 705 -23.55 -7.34 -1.51
N ALA A 706 -23.39 -6.05 -1.80
CA ALA A 706 -24.44 -5.16 -2.32
C ALA A 706 -24.27 -4.94 -3.83
N ALA A 707 -24.52 -3.73 -4.31
CA ALA A 707 -24.47 -3.42 -5.74
C ALA A 707 -23.05 -3.51 -6.32
N GLU A 708 -22.95 -3.95 -7.59
CA GLU A 708 -21.73 -3.83 -8.38
C GLU A 708 -21.41 -2.34 -8.61
N VAL A 709 -20.19 -1.97 -8.36
CA VAL A 709 -19.69 -0.60 -8.49
C VAL A 709 -18.59 -0.43 -9.53
N TYR A 710 -17.95 -1.53 -9.94
CA TYR A 710 -16.96 -1.55 -10.99
C TYR A 710 -16.81 -2.96 -11.59
N SER A 711 -16.54 -3.04 -12.90
CA SER A 711 -16.16 -4.29 -13.56
C SER A 711 -15.15 -4.03 -14.68
N LEU A 712 -14.29 -5.02 -14.94
CA LEU A 712 -13.23 -4.96 -15.95
C LEU A 712 -12.92 -6.34 -16.52
N ASP A 713 -12.87 -6.45 -17.84
CA ASP A 713 -12.38 -7.64 -18.52
C ASP A 713 -10.86 -7.64 -18.62
N ILE A 714 -10.23 -8.76 -18.27
CA ILE A 714 -8.77 -8.93 -18.26
C ILE A 714 -8.42 -10.15 -19.12
N SER A 715 -7.55 -9.98 -20.11
CA SER A 715 -7.08 -11.07 -20.98
C SER A 715 -5.56 -11.19 -20.85
N VAL A 716 -5.10 -12.31 -20.32
CA VAL A 716 -3.68 -12.67 -20.26
C VAL A 716 -3.35 -13.57 -21.44
N LEU A 717 -2.51 -13.09 -22.34
CA LEU A 717 -2.14 -13.80 -23.55
C LEU A 717 -1.30 -15.05 -23.24
N PRO A 718 -1.50 -16.15 -23.97
CA PRO A 718 -0.69 -17.36 -23.79
C PRO A 718 0.77 -17.10 -24.21
N PRO A 719 1.75 -17.78 -23.57
CA PRO A 719 3.14 -17.75 -24.01
C PRO A 719 3.29 -18.14 -25.47
N TRP A 720 4.28 -17.57 -26.18
CA TRP A 720 4.49 -17.78 -27.61
C TRP A 720 4.56 -19.27 -28.00
N TYR A 721 5.12 -20.11 -27.14
CA TYR A 721 5.23 -21.56 -27.37
C TYR A 721 3.89 -22.32 -27.25
N LEU A 722 2.83 -21.71 -26.70
CA LEU A 722 1.46 -22.24 -26.66
C LEU A 722 0.57 -21.63 -27.75
N SER A 723 1.13 -20.75 -28.59
CA SER A 723 0.40 -20.17 -29.72
C SER A 723 -0.07 -21.26 -30.69
N TRP A 724 -1.13 -20.98 -31.45
CA TRP A 724 -1.68 -21.95 -32.38
C TRP A 724 -0.68 -22.38 -33.44
N TRP A 725 0.25 -21.52 -33.86
CA TRP A 725 1.35 -21.84 -34.75
C TRP A 725 2.33 -22.86 -34.16
N CYS A 726 2.69 -22.69 -32.89
CA CYS A 726 3.56 -23.62 -32.19
C CYS A 726 2.88 -24.98 -31.97
N LYS A 727 1.57 -25.00 -31.68
CA LYS A 727 0.80 -26.23 -31.59
C LYS A 727 0.78 -26.98 -32.93
N LEU A 728 0.63 -26.26 -34.05
CA LEU A 728 0.73 -26.84 -35.39
C LEU A 728 2.14 -27.38 -35.67
N PHE A 729 3.17 -26.64 -35.26
CA PHE A 729 4.55 -27.11 -35.39
C PHE A 729 4.80 -28.36 -34.55
N TYR A 730 4.32 -28.43 -33.30
CA TYR A 730 4.45 -29.64 -32.47
C TYR A 730 3.75 -30.85 -33.08
N ILE A 731 2.55 -30.68 -33.62
CA ILE A 731 1.82 -31.76 -34.31
C ILE A 731 2.60 -32.22 -35.56
N THR A 732 3.12 -31.28 -36.36
CA THR A 732 3.92 -31.59 -37.52
C THR A 732 5.23 -32.30 -37.15
N ALA A 733 5.93 -31.82 -36.16
CA ALA A 733 7.13 -32.44 -35.62
C ALA A 733 6.88 -33.84 -35.08
N LEU A 734 5.74 -34.07 -34.40
CA LEU A 734 5.32 -35.39 -33.96
C LEU A 734 5.05 -36.34 -35.12
N ILE A 735 4.36 -35.85 -36.16
CA ILE A 735 4.09 -36.65 -37.39
C ILE A 735 5.41 -37.03 -38.06
N VAL A 736 6.34 -36.07 -38.24
CA VAL A 736 7.67 -36.32 -38.79
C VAL A 736 8.45 -37.33 -37.95
N PHE A 737 8.40 -37.18 -36.63
CA PHE A 737 9.07 -38.09 -35.69
C PHE A 737 8.50 -39.52 -35.76
N VAL A 738 7.17 -39.64 -35.83
CA VAL A 738 6.52 -40.98 -36.03
C VAL A 738 6.89 -41.57 -37.38
N ALA A 739 6.87 -40.78 -38.47
CA ALA A 739 7.28 -41.20 -39.80
C ALA A 739 8.75 -41.70 -39.80
N TRP A 740 9.63 -40.95 -39.10
CA TRP A 740 11.03 -41.32 -38.93
C TRP A 740 11.17 -42.64 -38.13
N LEU A 741 10.43 -42.82 -37.03
CA LEU A 741 10.42 -44.09 -36.28
C LEU A 741 9.94 -45.25 -37.13
N VAL A 742 8.89 -45.08 -37.95
CA VAL A 742 8.38 -46.11 -38.88
C VAL A 742 9.42 -46.43 -39.95
N SER A 743 10.04 -45.39 -40.54
CA SER A 743 11.12 -45.61 -41.54
C SER A 743 12.33 -46.31 -40.93
N TRP A 744 12.71 -45.92 -39.71
CA TRP A 744 13.80 -46.57 -38.98
C TRP A 744 13.51 -48.04 -38.63
N TYR A 745 12.22 -48.35 -38.30
CA TYR A 745 11.77 -49.71 -38.06
C TYR A 745 11.87 -50.55 -39.33
N PHE A 746 11.39 -50.04 -40.47
CA PHE A 746 11.50 -50.73 -41.74
C PHE A 746 12.96 -50.93 -42.20
N LEU A 747 13.79 -49.92 -42.05
CA LEU A 747 15.22 -49.98 -42.35
C LEU A 747 15.93 -51.04 -41.50
N ARG A 748 15.63 -51.08 -40.21
CA ARG A 748 16.16 -52.12 -39.29
C ARG A 748 15.66 -53.52 -39.69
N LYS A 749 14.41 -53.64 -40.12
CA LYS A 749 13.86 -54.91 -40.59
C LYS A 749 14.57 -55.35 -41.88
N GLU A 750 14.74 -54.50 -42.87
CA GLU A 750 15.50 -54.78 -44.09
C GLU A 750 16.96 -55.17 -43.79
N LEU A 751 17.63 -54.49 -42.88
CA LEU A 751 18.98 -54.88 -42.46
C LEU A 751 19.01 -56.24 -41.77
N ALA A 752 18.05 -56.56 -40.97
CA ALA A 752 17.94 -57.86 -40.30
C ALA A 752 17.68 -58.99 -41.33
N ASP A 753 16.79 -58.73 -42.31
CA ASP A 753 16.45 -59.67 -43.38
C ASP A 753 17.69 -59.87 -44.32
N ALA A 754 18.40 -58.81 -44.67
CA ALA A 754 19.63 -58.87 -45.43
C ALA A 754 20.77 -59.63 -44.68
N GLN A 755 20.88 -59.44 -43.38
CA GLN A 755 21.83 -60.18 -42.54
C GLN A 755 21.50 -61.67 -42.48
N LYS A 756 20.19 -62.00 -42.45
CA LYS A 756 19.71 -63.38 -42.46
C LYS A 756 20.05 -64.05 -43.79
N GLN A 757 19.72 -63.37 -44.93
CA GLN A 757 20.10 -63.90 -46.27
C GLN A 757 21.61 -64.07 -46.41
N LYS A 758 22.42 -63.10 -45.86
CA LYS A 758 23.88 -63.25 -45.88
C LYS A 758 24.36 -64.39 -45.04
N ALA A 759 23.76 -64.67 -43.89
CA ALA A 759 24.06 -65.83 -43.06
C ALA A 759 23.68 -67.17 -43.78
N GLU A 760 22.52 -67.27 -44.46
CA GLU A 760 22.08 -68.42 -45.22
C GLU A 760 23.03 -68.71 -46.40
N VAL A 761 23.47 -67.65 -47.11
CA VAL A 761 24.46 -67.79 -48.19
C VAL A 761 25.83 -68.23 -47.63
N LEU A 762 26.25 -67.73 -46.50
CA LEU A 762 27.52 -68.10 -45.84
C LEU A 762 27.48 -69.53 -45.38
N GLU A 763 26.37 -70.02 -44.86
CA GLU A 763 26.16 -71.43 -44.48
C GLU A 763 26.23 -72.36 -45.68
N GLN A 764 25.57 -71.96 -46.79
CA GLN A 764 25.65 -72.72 -48.05
C GLN A 764 27.11 -72.80 -48.59
N VAL A 765 27.84 -71.68 -48.53
CA VAL A 765 29.25 -71.65 -48.97
C VAL A 765 30.09 -72.47 -48.04
N GLN A 766 29.81 -72.49 -46.74
CA GLN A 766 30.54 -73.29 -45.76
C GLN A 766 30.26 -74.74 -45.91
N MET A 767 29.04 -75.17 -46.24
CA MET A 767 28.64 -76.56 -46.60
C MET A 767 29.38 -77.01 -47.87
N ARG A 768 29.44 -76.18 -48.90
CA ARG A 768 30.17 -76.44 -50.13
C ARG A 768 31.66 -76.60 -49.86
N MET A 769 32.27 -75.75 -49.10
CA MET A 769 33.69 -75.86 -48.73
C MET A 769 33.97 -77.09 -47.90
N ASN A 770 33.12 -77.45 -46.97
CA ASN A 770 33.26 -78.72 -46.23
C ASN A 770 33.10 -79.91 -47.10
N PHE A 771 32.21 -79.87 -48.09
CA PHE A 771 32.07 -80.90 -49.11
C PHE A 771 33.37 -81.08 -49.93
N PHE A 772 33.89 -79.99 -50.48
CA PHE A 772 35.14 -80.02 -51.25
C PHE A 772 36.36 -80.41 -50.40
N ASN A 773 36.44 -80.00 -49.15
CA ASN A 773 37.52 -80.37 -48.23
C ASN A 773 37.45 -81.91 -47.98
N ARG A 774 36.25 -82.50 -47.73
CA ARG A 774 36.09 -83.95 -47.59
C ARG A 774 36.41 -84.70 -48.91
N LEU A 775 35.98 -84.15 -50.01
CA LEU A 775 36.34 -84.75 -51.34
C LEU A 775 37.85 -84.65 -51.55
N THR A 776 38.50 -83.62 -51.16
CA THR A 776 39.97 -83.48 -51.29
C THR A 776 40.73 -84.42 -50.34
N GLU A 777 40.22 -84.61 -49.13
CA GLU A 777 40.82 -85.58 -48.17
C GLU A 777 40.61 -87.00 -48.57
N ASP A 778 39.40 -87.36 -49.03
CA ASP A 778 39.08 -88.69 -49.52
C ASP A 778 39.88 -89.03 -50.79
N LEU A 779 40.06 -88.07 -51.71
CA LEU A 779 40.88 -88.19 -52.86
C LEU A 779 42.39 -88.30 -52.56
N LYS A 780 42.85 -87.58 -51.58
CA LYS A 780 44.25 -87.68 -51.09
C LYS A 780 44.51 -89.04 -50.44
N ALA A 781 43.59 -89.57 -49.67
CA ALA A 781 43.66 -90.91 -49.06
C ALA A 781 43.67 -91.98 -50.11
N ALA A 782 42.78 -91.92 -51.13
CA ALA A 782 42.77 -92.87 -52.24
C ALA A 782 43.99 -92.82 -53.14
N VAL A 783 44.56 -91.71 -53.36
CA VAL A 783 45.84 -91.53 -54.11
C VAL A 783 47.06 -92.12 -53.33
N ALA A 784 47.01 -91.94 -51.97
CA ALA A 784 48.06 -92.50 -51.13
C ALA A 784 48.07 -94.02 -51.08
N HIS A 785 46.93 -94.66 -51.33
CA HIS A 785 46.86 -96.18 -51.40
C HIS A 785 47.17 -96.78 -52.81
N HIS A 786 47.48 -96.03 -53.83
CA HIS A 786 47.91 -96.49 -55.18
C HIS A 786 46.78 -97.35 -55.87
N SER A 787 45.48 -97.21 -55.54
CA SER A 787 44.39 -98.00 -56.13
C SER A 787 43.62 -97.11 -57.07
N PHE A 788 43.80 -97.36 -58.38
CA PHE A 788 43.10 -96.60 -59.42
C PHE A 788 41.60 -96.84 -59.37
N ASP A 789 41.15 -98.07 -58.89
CA ASP A 789 39.75 -98.46 -58.75
C ASP A 789 39.05 -97.71 -57.61
N GLU A 790 39.74 -97.38 -56.49
CA GLU A 790 39.19 -96.59 -55.38
C GLU A 790 39.00 -95.12 -55.75
N VAL A 791 39.94 -94.52 -56.50
CA VAL A 791 39.75 -93.17 -57.07
C VAL A 791 38.56 -93.04 -58.01
N THR A 792 38.35 -94.07 -58.86
CA THR A 792 37.25 -94.13 -59.79
C THR A 792 35.88 -94.33 -59.07
N ALA A 793 35.88 -95.21 -58.00
CA ALA A 793 34.68 -95.38 -57.17
C ALA A 793 34.30 -94.13 -56.35
N LEU A 794 35.29 -93.43 -55.83
CA LEU A 794 35.06 -92.16 -55.13
C LEU A 794 34.58 -91.08 -56.08
N MET A 795 35.15 -90.93 -57.28
CA MET A 795 34.68 -89.99 -58.27
C MET A 795 33.22 -90.22 -58.67
N VAL A 796 32.84 -91.50 -58.93
CA VAL A 796 31.45 -91.88 -59.23
C VAL A 796 30.54 -91.54 -58.03
N ARG A 797 30.99 -91.84 -56.82
CA ARG A 797 30.20 -91.55 -55.60
C ARG A 797 29.91 -90.07 -55.37
N TYR A 798 30.85 -89.15 -55.64
CA TYR A 798 30.68 -87.68 -55.46
C TYR A 798 30.03 -87.08 -56.70
N LEU A 799 30.14 -87.63 -57.94
CA LEU A 799 29.48 -87.12 -59.10
C LEU A 799 27.96 -87.44 -59.16
N ASN A 800 27.52 -88.42 -58.43
CA ASN A 800 26.10 -88.80 -58.31
C ASN A 800 25.31 -88.07 -57.21
N VAL A 801 25.92 -87.18 -56.50
CA VAL A 801 25.20 -86.32 -55.57
C VAL A 801 24.61 -85.16 -56.32
N LYS A 802 23.24 -85.16 -56.50
CA LYS A 802 22.51 -84.01 -57.03
C LYS A 802 22.75 -82.75 -56.21
N ILE A 803 23.37 -81.73 -56.84
CA ILE A 803 23.46 -80.37 -56.24
C ILE A 803 22.09 -79.72 -56.39
N PRO A 804 21.44 -79.23 -55.35
CA PRO A 804 20.16 -78.55 -55.47
C PRO A 804 20.28 -77.32 -56.41
N GLU A 805 19.43 -77.23 -57.40
CA GLU A 805 19.34 -76.06 -58.37
C GLU A 805 19.02 -74.80 -57.59
N VAL A 806 19.89 -73.81 -57.80
CA VAL A 806 19.66 -72.45 -57.37
C VAL A 806 18.64 -71.85 -58.35
N SER A 807 17.45 -71.56 -57.81
CA SER A 807 16.41 -70.79 -58.52
C SER A 807 16.95 -69.47 -58.98
N SER A 808 16.90 -69.15 -60.21
CA SER A 808 17.30 -67.88 -60.87
C SER A 808 16.38 -66.74 -60.43
N ALA A 809 16.87 -65.88 -59.60
CA ALA A 809 16.31 -64.55 -59.33
C ALA A 809 17.38 -63.50 -59.08
N VAL A 810 18.30 -63.35 -59.95
CA VAL A 810 19.19 -62.20 -60.06
C VAL A 810 19.49 -61.96 -61.51
N ALA A 811 18.63 -61.27 -62.19
CA ALA A 811 18.94 -60.62 -63.45
C ALA A 811 17.93 -59.52 -63.70
N THR A 812 18.20 -58.40 -63.20
CA THR A 812 17.90 -57.05 -63.82
C THR A 812 18.44 -55.93 -62.95
N GLY A 813 19.38 -55.20 -63.52
CA GLY A 813 19.69 -53.92 -62.94
C GLY A 813 21.18 -53.63 -62.82
N LEU A 814 21.96 -53.79 -63.85
CA LEU A 814 23.27 -53.20 -64.02
C LEU A 814 23.30 -52.35 -65.33
N SER A 815 23.37 -51.07 -65.18
CA SER A 815 23.96 -50.09 -66.05
C SER A 815 23.73 -48.71 -65.42
N ALA A 816 24.65 -47.88 -65.22
CA ALA A 816 25.87 -47.45 -65.79
C ALA A 816 26.66 -46.56 -64.86
N SER A 817 27.93 -46.69 -64.84
CA SER A 817 28.92 -45.69 -64.40
C SER A 817 29.22 -44.75 -65.55
N PRO A 818 30.14 -43.80 -65.51
CA PRO A 818 30.89 -43.13 -64.44
C PRO A 818 31.11 -41.63 -64.66
N GLU A 819 32.05 -41.09 -63.94
CA GLU A 819 32.76 -39.77 -64.03
C GLU A 819 32.16 -38.65 -63.27
N SER A 820 32.87 -37.81 -62.48
CA SER A 820 34.32 -37.52 -62.33
C SER A 820 34.51 -36.74 -61.02
N GLU A 821 35.60 -37.01 -60.30
CA GLU A 821 36.26 -36.05 -59.34
C GLU A 821 36.86 -34.86 -60.13
N PRO A 822 37.41 -33.77 -59.56
CA PRO A 822 37.89 -33.61 -58.13
C PRO A 822 37.74 -32.16 -57.52
N GLU A 823 38.32 -32.10 -56.32
CA GLU A 823 39.00 -30.96 -55.65
C GLU A 823 38.25 -29.99 -54.73
N SER A 824 38.54 -30.20 -53.45
CA SER A 824 39.22 -29.39 -52.45
C SER A 824 38.59 -28.08 -51.96
N SER A 825 38.26 -28.00 -50.73
CA SER A 825 38.98 -27.20 -49.71
C SER A 825 38.23 -27.17 -48.38
N THR A 826 38.96 -27.63 -47.38
CA THR A 826 39.05 -27.22 -46.00
C THR A 826 38.06 -26.24 -45.43
N SER A 827 37.30 -26.66 -44.42
CA SER A 827 37.21 -26.01 -43.11
C SER A 827 36.45 -26.88 -42.11
N GLU A 828 37.02 -26.98 -40.93
CA GLU A 828 36.60 -27.84 -39.82
C GLU A 828 35.21 -27.52 -39.28
N PRO A 829 34.54 -28.49 -38.64
CA PRO A 829 33.24 -28.28 -37.99
C PRO A 829 33.40 -27.97 -36.51
N VAL A 830 32.67 -26.96 -36.06
CA VAL A 830 32.46 -26.68 -34.63
C VAL A 830 31.31 -27.55 -34.10
N PRO A 831 31.49 -28.25 -33.02
CA PRO A 831 30.41 -29.09 -32.46
C PRO A 831 29.44 -28.26 -31.63
N ALA A 832 28.18 -28.48 -31.82
CA ALA A 832 27.11 -28.00 -30.96
C ALA A 832 27.15 -28.72 -29.59
N ARG A 833 27.30 -27.94 -28.58
CA ARG A 833 27.30 -28.38 -27.17
C ARG A 833 25.95 -28.08 -26.56
N SER A 834 25.29 -29.09 -26.06
CA SER A 834 24.17 -28.99 -25.14
C SER A 834 24.68 -28.48 -23.80
N GLU A 835 24.18 -27.32 -23.36
CA GLU A 835 24.45 -26.83 -21.99
C GLU A 835 23.30 -27.18 -21.06
N SER A 836 23.63 -28.07 -20.14
CA SER A 836 22.97 -28.13 -18.84
C SER A 836 23.69 -27.15 -17.93
N SER A 837 22.99 -26.09 -17.48
CA SER A 837 23.57 -25.09 -16.60
C SER A 837 23.64 -25.62 -15.17
N GLU A 838 24.81 -25.99 -14.72
CA GLU A 838 25.23 -25.86 -13.33
C GLU A 838 25.97 -24.52 -13.20
N GLU A 839 25.34 -23.55 -12.50
CA GLU A 839 26.02 -22.32 -12.09
C GLU A 839 27.03 -22.67 -10.98
N GLU A 840 28.30 -22.80 -11.35
CA GLU A 840 29.38 -22.72 -10.40
C GLU A 840 29.47 -21.32 -9.82
N LYS A 841 29.40 -21.22 -8.48
CA LYS A 841 29.74 -20.02 -7.69
C LYS A 841 31.18 -19.59 -7.98
N LYS A 842 31.37 -18.60 -8.86
CA LYS A 842 32.63 -17.88 -8.94
C LYS A 842 32.73 -16.91 -7.77
N THR A 843 33.40 -17.30 -6.71
CA THR A 843 34.02 -16.37 -5.76
C THR A 843 35.13 -15.63 -6.50
N VAL A 844 34.95 -14.32 -6.69
CA VAL A 844 35.97 -13.43 -7.20
C VAL A 844 37.05 -13.34 -6.11
N ASP A 845 38.27 -13.73 -6.46
CA ASP A 845 39.43 -13.73 -5.54
C ASP A 845 39.78 -12.27 -5.22
N VAL A 846 39.67 -11.87 -3.96
CA VAL A 846 39.88 -10.48 -3.47
C VAL A 846 41.32 -9.97 -3.76
N CYS A 847 42.22 -10.86 -4.19
CA CYS A 847 43.60 -10.50 -4.52
C CYS A 847 43.78 -9.70 -5.83
N GLU A 848 42.82 -9.70 -6.76
CA GLU A 848 42.91 -9.01 -8.05
C GLU A 848 42.27 -7.62 -8.11
N LEU A 849 41.63 -7.14 -7.01
CA LEU A 849 40.97 -5.84 -6.99
C LEU A 849 41.95 -4.68 -6.84
N ASP A 850 41.65 -3.57 -7.53
CA ASP A 850 42.37 -2.30 -7.36
C ASP A 850 42.24 -1.77 -5.93
N ALA A 851 43.24 -1.04 -5.44
CA ALA A 851 43.28 -0.54 -4.06
C ALA A 851 42.09 0.37 -3.72
N ALA A 852 41.54 1.10 -4.69
CA ALA A 852 40.36 1.93 -4.53
C ALA A 852 39.07 1.09 -4.40
N ASP A 853 38.92 0.01 -5.16
CA ASP A 853 37.80 -0.91 -5.12
C ASP A 853 37.83 -1.77 -3.84
N LYS A 854 39.00 -2.10 -3.31
CA LYS A 854 39.15 -2.77 -1.99
C LYS A 854 38.67 -1.87 -0.86
N ARG A 855 39.08 -0.60 -0.84
CA ARG A 855 38.57 0.36 0.18
C ARG A 855 37.07 0.55 0.11
N LEU A 856 36.52 0.70 -1.09
CA LEU A 856 35.10 0.84 -1.27
C LEU A 856 34.34 -0.40 -0.79
N LEU A 857 34.87 -1.60 -1.02
CA LEU A 857 34.26 -2.85 -0.52
C LEU A 857 34.30 -2.91 1.01
N GLU A 858 35.42 -2.49 1.63
CA GLU A 858 35.56 -2.40 3.08
C GLU A 858 34.54 -1.41 3.67
N GLU A 859 34.38 -0.22 3.08
CA GLU A 859 33.41 0.79 3.49
C GLU A 859 31.95 0.25 3.37
N ILE A 860 31.63 -0.45 2.29
CA ILE A 860 30.32 -1.09 2.08
C ILE A 860 30.05 -2.15 3.16
N ASN A 861 31.03 -3.00 3.46
CA ASN A 861 30.91 -4.04 4.46
C ASN A 861 30.71 -3.44 5.86
N GLU A 862 31.51 -2.45 6.24
CA GLU A 862 31.40 -1.77 7.52
C GLU A 862 30.04 -1.08 7.68
N ALA A 863 29.54 -0.43 6.62
CA ALA A 863 28.23 0.20 6.63
C ALA A 863 27.10 -0.84 6.81
N ILE A 864 27.17 -1.98 6.10
CA ILE A 864 26.16 -3.04 6.23
C ILE A 864 26.23 -3.69 7.62
N GLU A 865 27.41 -3.95 8.17
CA GLU A 865 27.56 -4.54 9.51
C GLU A 865 27.03 -3.61 10.60
N LYS A 866 27.32 -2.33 10.51
CA LYS A 866 26.86 -1.31 11.46
C LYS A 866 25.35 -1.18 11.51
N HIS A 867 24.68 -1.34 10.39
CA HIS A 867 23.22 -1.21 10.24
C HIS A 867 22.52 -2.57 10.06
N MET A 868 23.17 -3.69 10.36
CA MET A 868 22.65 -5.03 10.09
C MET A 868 21.35 -5.35 10.81
N ILE A 869 21.15 -4.83 12.03
CA ILE A 869 19.95 -5.05 12.86
C ILE A 869 18.75 -4.25 12.34
N ASP A 870 19.00 -3.15 11.65
CA ASP A 870 17.97 -2.27 11.13
C ASP A 870 17.22 -2.92 9.95
N SER A 871 15.93 -3.22 10.14
CA SER A 871 15.08 -3.84 9.09
C SER A 871 14.84 -2.92 7.91
N ASP A 872 14.94 -1.60 8.10
CA ASP A 872 14.66 -0.59 7.10
C ASP A 872 15.90 -0.16 6.33
N PHE A 873 17.08 -0.64 6.75
CA PHE A 873 18.33 -0.36 6.05
C PHE A 873 18.33 -0.92 4.62
N ASN A 874 18.37 -0.01 3.66
CA ASN A 874 18.24 -0.27 2.24
C ASN A 874 19.37 0.39 1.43
N VAL A 875 19.31 0.25 0.09
CA VAL A 875 20.34 0.76 -0.82
C VAL A 875 20.44 2.29 -0.79
N SER A 876 19.34 3.00 -0.56
CA SER A 876 19.37 4.47 -0.45
C SER A 876 20.14 4.90 0.79
N MET A 877 19.90 4.26 1.94
CA MET A 877 20.65 4.52 3.17
C MET A 877 22.13 4.13 3.03
N LEU A 878 22.43 3.04 2.33
CA LEU A 878 23.80 2.67 2.01
C LEU A 878 24.51 3.73 1.13
N GLN A 879 23.81 4.33 0.17
CA GLN A 879 24.30 5.44 -0.65
C GLN A 879 24.66 6.66 0.20
N ASP A 880 23.77 7.02 1.13
CA ASP A 880 23.95 8.16 2.01
C ASP A 880 25.15 7.96 2.95
N VAL A 881 25.35 6.73 3.45
CA VAL A 881 26.48 6.38 4.32
C VAL A 881 27.81 6.40 3.57
N ILE A 882 27.85 5.86 2.34
CA ILE A 882 29.06 5.75 1.51
C ILE A 882 29.35 7.08 0.78
N GLY A 883 28.34 7.95 0.59
CA GLY A 883 28.50 9.25 -0.08
C GLY A 883 28.66 9.18 -1.59
N ILE A 884 28.22 8.09 -2.25
CA ILE A 884 28.29 7.93 -3.71
C ILE A 884 26.90 7.77 -4.33
N GLY A 885 26.73 8.30 -5.57
CA GLY A 885 25.46 8.23 -6.26
C GLY A 885 25.00 6.80 -6.59
N GLY A 886 23.69 6.54 -6.56
CA GLY A 886 23.11 5.20 -6.70
C GLY A 886 23.52 4.43 -7.93
N LYS A 887 23.62 5.07 -9.08
CA LYS A 887 24.12 4.43 -10.32
C LYS A 887 25.58 4.01 -10.20
N GLN A 888 26.39 4.77 -9.48
CA GLN A 888 27.78 4.47 -9.25
C GLN A 888 27.94 3.34 -8.23
N LEU A 889 27.21 3.37 -7.12
CA LEU A 889 27.15 2.30 -6.13
C LEU A 889 26.75 0.98 -6.80
N TYR A 890 25.66 0.99 -7.57
CA TYR A 890 25.18 -0.21 -8.28
C TYR A 890 26.27 -0.79 -9.21
N ARG A 891 26.88 0.04 -10.06
CA ARG A 891 27.88 -0.38 -11.02
C ARG A 891 29.14 -0.92 -10.32
N LYS A 892 29.61 -0.23 -9.27
CA LYS A 892 30.81 -0.60 -8.52
C LYS A 892 30.58 -1.87 -7.70
N THR A 893 29.50 -1.96 -6.93
CA THR A 893 29.18 -3.17 -6.16
C THR A 893 29.05 -4.38 -7.08
N LYS A 894 28.35 -4.24 -8.22
CA LYS A 894 28.21 -5.34 -9.18
C LYS A 894 29.52 -5.74 -9.85
N ALA A 895 30.41 -4.79 -10.14
CA ALA A 895 31.72 -5.07 -10.71
C ALA A 895 32.64 -5.79 -9.70
N ILE A 896 32.60 -5.39 -8.43
CA ILE A 896 33.47 -5.93 -7.37
C ILE A 896 32.97 -7.27 -6.85
N THR A 897 31.69 -7.40 -6.58
CA THR A 897 31.10 -8.57 -5.90
C THR A 897 30.36 -9.53 -6.84
N GLY A 898 30.14 -9.14 -8.11
CA GLY A 898 29.29 -9.85 -9.05
C GLY A 898 27.79 -9.70 -8.78
N ARG A 899 27.40 -9.00 -7.71
CA ARG A 899 26.01 -8.87 -7.21
C ARG A 899 25.54 -7.42 -7.18
N THR A 900 24.24 -7.23 -7.25
CA THR A 900 23.64 -5.92 -7.03
C THR A 900 23.73 -5.53 -5.55
N PRO A 901 23.70 -4.23 -5.20
CA PRO A 901 23.73 -3.79 -3.78
C PRO A 901 22.65 -4.43 -2.91
N VAL A 902 21.43 -4.61 -3.45
CA VAL A 902 20.32 -5.29 -2.73
C VAL A 902 20.66 -6.76 -2.44
N GLU A 903 21.20 -7.46 -3.43
CA GLU A 903 21.60 -8.87 -3.28
C GLU A 903 22.75 -9.00 -2.31
N TYR A 904 23.70 -8.08 -2.34
CA TYR A 904 24.87 -8.09 -1.48
C TYR A 904 24.51 -7.84 -0.01
N ILE A 905 23.64 -6.84 0.28
CA ILE A 905 23.11 -6.62 1.64
C ILE A 905 22.40 -7.88 2.16
N ARG A 906 21.59 -8.51 1.31
CA ARG A 906 20.87 -9.75 1.68
C ARG A 906 21.81 -10.90 1.95
N GLU A 907 22.83 -11.07 1.14
CA GLU A 907 23.85 -12.12 1.32
C GLU A 907 24.62 -11.95 2.63
N MET A 908 25.05 -10.74 2.95
CA MET A 908 25.73 -10.43 4.21
C MET A 908 24.83 -10.74 5.42
N ARG A 909 23.55 -10.40 5.34
CA ARG A 909 22.56 -10.75 6.37
C ARG A 909 22.36 -12.25 6.50
N MET A 910 22.31 -13.00 5.39
CA MET A 910 22.19 -14.47 5.39
C MET A 910 23.44 -15.15 5.92
N SER A 911 24.62 -14.67 5.56
CA SER A 911 25.90 -15.18 6.08
C SER A 911 25.97 -15.01 7.60
N ARG A 912 25.63 -13.85 8.12
CA ARG A 912 25.56 -13.60 9.56
C ARG A 912 24.51 -14.45 10.27
N ALA A 913 23.35 -14.67 9.63
CA ALA A 913 22.33 -15.57 10.15
C ALA A 913 22.85 -17.01 10.28
N ALA A 914 23.54 -17.52 9.27
CA ALA A 914 24.12 -18.87 9.29
C ALA A 914 25.17 -19.03 10.39
N GLU A 915 26.00 -18.01 10.60
CA GLU A 915 26.97 -17.98 11.69
C GLU A 915 26.29 -18.06 13.07
N LEU A 916 25.27 -17.21 13.32
CA LEU A 916 24.54 -17.19 14.59
C LEU A 916 23.75 -18.49 14.84
N LEU A 917 23.15 -19.06 13.79
CA LEU A 917 22.45 -20.34 13.88
C LEU A 917 23.41 -21.52 14.18
N SER A 918 24.64 -21.47 13.61
CA SER A 918 25.66 -22.50 13.88
C SER A 918 26.15 -22.53 15.31
N GLN A 919 26.09 -21.40 16.03
CA GLN A 919 26.45 -21.30 17.43
C GLN A 919 25.42 -21.98 18.34
N GLY A 920 24.20 -22.20 17.89
CA GLY A 920 23.12 -22.87 18.62
C GLY A 920 22.65 -22.17 19.91
N LYS A 921 23.06 -20.91 20.13
CA LYS A 921 22.74 -20.12 21.33
C LYS A 921 21.44 -19.35 21.22
N PHE A 922 20.99 -19.05 20.00
CA PHE A 922 19.84 -18.21 19.68
C PHE A 922 18.74 -19.02 19.00
N SER A 923 17.50 -18.66 19.21
CA SER A 923 16.38 -19.19 18.44
C SER A 923 16.37 -18.62 17.01
N VAL A 924 15.71 -19.31 16.08
CA VAL A 924 15.56 -18.84 14.70
C VAL A 924 14.93 -17.45 14.64
N SER A 925 13.99 -17.15 15.52
CA SER A 925 13.34 -15.85 15.58
C SER A 925 14.27 -14.74 16.09
N GLU A 926 15.08 -15.03 17.11
CA GLU A 926 16.07 -14.07 17.60
C GLU A 926 17.13 -13.77 16.54
N VAL A 927 17.62 -14.81 15.85
CA VAL A 927 18.56 -14.62 14.74
C VAL A 927 17.95 -13.78 13.63
N MET A 928 16.72 -14.06 13.22
CA MET A 928 15.99 -13.30 12.22
C MET A 928 15.98 -11.80 12.53
N TYR A 929 15.60 -11.41 13.74
CA TYR A 929 15.57 -10.01 14.16
C TYR A 929 16.98 -9.41 14.25
N THR A 930 17.97 -10.18 14.74
CA THR A 930 19.36 -9.72 14.86
C THR A 930 20.00 -9.40 13.49
N VAL A 931 19.55 -10.06 12.43
CA VAL A 931 20.03 -9.77 11.07
C VAL A 931 19.11 -8.89 10.24
N GLY A 932 18.18 -8.17 10.90
CA GLY A 932 17.35 -7.15 10.28
C GLY A 932 16.21 -7.67 9.40
N PHE A 933 15.62 -8.83 9.73
CA PHE A 933 14.40 -9.31 9.08
C PHE A 933 13.21 -9.20 10.02
N SER A 934 12.14 -8.58 9.52
CA SER A 934 10.87 -8.45 10.25
C SER A 934 9.84 -9.54 9.91
N ASN A 935 10.04 -10.29 8.80
CA ASN A 935 9.10 -11.30 8.33
C ASN A 935 9.73 -12.70 8.29
N SER A 936 9.21 -13.61 9.12
CA SER A 936 9.71 -14.97 9.31
C SER A 936 9.62 -15.85 8.04
N SER A 937 8.53 -15.72 7.26
CA SER A 937 8.37 -16.49 6.02
C SER A 937 9.35 -16.04 4.95
N TYR A 938 9.58 -14.74 4.84
CA TYR A 938 10.55 -14.18 3.90
C TYR A 938 12.00 -14.53 4.29
N PHE A 939 12.34 -14.41 5.57
CA PHE A 939 13.64 -14.84 6.10
C PHE A 939 13.92 -16.31 5.78
N SER A 940 12.97 -17.20 6.07
CA SER A 940 13.11 -18.65 5.82
C SER A 940 13.27 -18.96 4.33
N LYS A 941 12.55 -18.27 3.45
CA LYS A 941 12.69 -18.43 1.98
C LYS A 941 14.07 -17.96 1.50
N CYS A 942 14.55 -16.79 1.96
CA CYS A 942 15.87 -16.29 1.62
C CYS A 942 16.97 -17.23 2.09
N PHE A 943 16.87 -17.71 3.32
CA PHE A 943 17.85 -18.62 3.90
C PHE A 943 17.86 -19.98 3.18
N SER A 944 16.68 -20.54 2.90
CA SER A 944 16.59 -21.81 2.15
C SER A 944 17.11 -21.71 0.73
N LYS A 945 16.92 -20.56 0.07
CA LYS A 945 17.48 -20.30 -1.26
C LYS A 945 19.01 -20.26 -1.24
N GLU A 946 19.61 -19.71 -0.18
CA GLU A 946 21.06 -19.54 -0.09
C GLU A 946 21.78 -20.81 0.40
N TYR A 947 21.19 -21.52 1.37
CA TYR A 947 21.83 -22.68 2.03
C TYR A 947 21.19 -24.03 1.68
N GLY A 948 20.17 -24.08 0.83
CA GLY A 948 19.50 -25.31 0.41
C GLY A 948 18.64 -25.99 1.46
N MET A 949 18.54 -25.43 2.68
CA MET A 949 17.77 -25.98 3.79
C MET A 949 17.18 -24.86 4.67
N THR A 950 16.13 -25.15 5.42
CA THR A 950 15.51 -24.15 6.30
C THR A 950 16.43 -23.76 7.46
N PRO A 951 16.26 -22.57 8.08
CA PRO A 951 17.05 -22.14 9.24
C PRO A 951 17.02 -23.15 10.39
N THR A 952 15.87 -23.79 10.60
CA THR A 952 15.66 -24.78 11.66
C THR A 952 16.42 -26.09 11.36
N GLU A 953 16.45 -26.52 10.12
CA GLU A 953 17.23 -27.70 9.67
C GLU A 953 18.72 -27.42 9.74
N TYR A 954 19.14 -26.22 9.31
CA TYR A 954 20.54 -25.80 9.38
C TYR A 954 21.08 -25.81 10.81
N MET A 955 20.30 -25.29 11.75
CA MET A 955 20.64 -25.30 13.18
C MET A 955 20.75 -26.72 13.73
N LYS A 956 19.94 -27.67 13.26
CA LYS A 956 20.00 -29.09 13.69
C LYS A 956 21.20 -29.84 13.09
N VAL A 957 21.58 -29.53 11.88
CA VAL A 957 22.71 -30.20 11.19
C VAL A 957 24.05 -29.70 11.70
N LYS A 958 24.13 -28.48 12.20
CA LYS A 958 25.38 -27.86 12.71
C LYS A 958 25.55 -28.00 14.22
N ARG A 959 24.53 -28.47 14.94
CA ARG A 959 24.65 -28.98 16.33
C ARG A 959 25.18 -30.39 16.36
#